data_f824b1ed92f152b69c352f7d48011a0f
#
_entry.id   f824b1ed92f152b69c352f7d48011a0f
#
_cell.length_a   1.000
_cell.length_b   1.000
_cell.length_c   1.000
_cell.angle_alpha   90.00
_cell.angle_beta   90.00
_cell.angle_gamma   90.00
#
_symmetry.space_group_name_H-M   'P 1'
#
loop_
_entity.id
_entity.type
_entity.pdbx_description
1 polymer ?
#
loop_
_entity_poly.entity_id
_entity_poly.type
_entity_poly.pdbx_seq_one_letter_code
_entity_poly.pdbx_strand_id
1 'polypeptide(L)'
;MINDKLLNPKSVVIVGGSDDVHKPGGKVLKNLLSSPFKGQVYVVNPKMDEVQGIKSYRTVEDLPEVDCAVLAIAAKFCAHAVDVLANTKKTGGFIILSAGFGEENEEGAKIERQIVEYINNVGGSLIGPNCTGFLNSNYCGAFDTPIPQLDPHGVDFITGSGATAVFIKEYGISNGLKFNSVWAVGNSAQIGIEDVLEHLDNTFDPVKSSRVIMLYMEKIGDPQKMLKHSRSLINKGCHIAAIKSGGSAAGSRAASSHTGALATNDAAVDALFRKAGIVRCSNRQELTTVCAVFMHPEIKGNRCAVITHAGGPAVMLTDVLSNGGMEVPPLKDHPASAPLLAKLFGGSSVGNPIDFLATGTAEQLGYIIDTVENEYEDIDFSVVIFGSPGLFSNREVYDLLGEKMKTCKKPIFPVLPSIINVKDDIDDFIAKGHINFPEECVLGNALCKIYHTPKPQPENVELPKIDVARIRKTIDRVQNGYMEIADYNELLDAAGINRKKSVEVDKKEDALAFAKEVGCSKDVPLVMKVVGPLHKSDVGGVVLGVKDMDTVAKEFDRLIKIQDTYAVEMYPMLDGTDVYIGAIRDPKFGHQVFFGLGGIFIEVLKDVQSALAPITAAEAKEMLTKVRGYKILQGVRGQEPVNIDIYADQVVRVSALVMAAP
;
A
#
# COMPACT_ATOMS: atom_id res chain seq x y z
N MET A 1 -13.89 19.91 -1.34
CA MET A 1 -14.32 19.10 -2.53
C MET A 1 -13.54 19.61 -3.73
N ILE A 2 -12.98 18.73 -4.56
CA ILE A 2 -12.23 19.13 -5.76
C ILE A 2 -13.24 19.67 -6.80
N ASN A 3 -13.02 20.90 -7.29
CA ASN A 3 -13.95 21.61 -8.16
C ASN A 3 -13.41 21.78 -9.59
N ASP A 4 -14.30 22.15 -10.51
CA ASP A 4 -13.99 22.28 -11.94
C ASP A 4 -13.04 23.47 -12.24
N LYS A 5 -13.01 24.51 -11.40
CA LYS A 5 -12.08 25.63 -11.58
C LYS A 5 -10.62 25.25 -11.30
N LEU A 6 -10.38 24.19 -10.51
CA LEU A 6 -9.06 23.59 -10.37
C LEU A 6 -8.75 22.62 -11.52
N LEU A 7 -9.73 21.82 -11.97
CA LEU A 7 -9.50 20.75 -12.95
C LEU A 7 -9.51 21.23 -14.41
N ASN A 8 -10.43 22.15 -14.74
CA ASN A 8 -10.71 22.62 -16.09
C ASN A 8 -10.84 24.15 -16.14
N PRO A 9 -9.85 24.92 -15.64
CA PRO A 9 -9.95 26.36 -15.59
C PRO A 9 -10.06 26.96 -17.00
N LYS A 10 -10.86 28.02 -17.14
CA LYS A 10 -10.92 28.85 -18.38
C LYS A 10 -9.88 29.97 -18.34
N SER A 11 -9.38 30.28 -17.15
CA SER A 11 -8.35 31.29 -16.95
C SER A 11 -7.43 30.88 -15.79
N VAL A 12 -6.13 31.10 -15.95
CA VAL A 12 -5.11 30.82 -14.95
C VAL A 12 -4.23 32.05 -14.73
N VAL A 13 -4.00 32.40 -13.46
CA VAL A 13 -3.03 33.43 -13.10
C VAL A 13 -1.80 32.82 -12.42
N ILE A 14 -0.59 33.25 -12.82
CA ILE A 14 0.66 32.95 -12.13
C ILE A 14 1.03 34.16 -11.28
N VAL A 15 0.84 34.06 -9.96
CA VAL A 15 1.23 35.10 -9.00
C VAL A 15 2.71 34.88 -8.63
N GLY A 16 3.56 35.85 -9.01
CA GLY A 16 5.01 35.72 -8.90
C GLY A 16 5.65 35.14 -10.17
N GLY A 17 5.00 35.27 -11.32
CA GLY A 17 5.58 34.90 -12.61
C GLY A 17 6.90 35.62 -12.89
N SER A 18 7.80 35.01 -13.65
CA SER A 18 9.15 35.49 -13.93
C SER A 18 9.62 35.08 -15.32
N ASP A 19 10.47 35.90 -15.95
CA ASP A 19 11.21 35.52 -17.16
C ASP A 19 12.31 34.47 -16.88
N ASP A 20 12.78 34.45 -15.64
CA ASP A 20 13.77 33.45 -15.20
C ASP A 20 13.10 32.09 -15.01
N VAL A 21 13.26 31.23 -16.01
CA VAL A 21 12.72 29.85 -16.01
C VAL A 21 13.44 28.90 -15.03
N HIS A 22 14.46 29.35 -14.32
CA HIS A 22 15.08 28.61 -13.22
C HIS A 22 14.40 28.87 -11.88
N LYS A 23 13.47 29.82 -11.82
CA LYS A 23 12.62 30.07 -10.66
C LYS A 23 11.26 29.37 -10.81
N PRO A 24 10.61 28.94 -9.72
CA PRO A 24 9.30 28.25 -9.79
C PRO A 24 8.27 29.02 -10.59
N GLY A 25 8.10 30.34 -10.36
CA GLY A 25 7.12 31.16 -11.08
C GLY A 25 7.41 31.30 -12.57
N GLY A 26 8.69 31.32 -12.99
CA GLY A 26 9.06 31.33 -14.40
C GLY A 26 8.90 29.96 -15.06
N LYS A 27 9.25 28.90 -14.34
CA LYS A 27 9.14 27.53 -14.84
C LYS A 27 7.67 27.12 -15.02
N VAL A 28 6.79 27.37 -14.04
CA VAL A 28 5.36 27.03 -14.16
C VAL A 28 4.69 27.80 -15.27
N LEU A 29 5.04 29.09 -15.46
CA LEU A 29 4.51 29.87 -16.60
C LEU A 29 4.95 29.26 -17.93
N LYS A 30 6.24 28.94 -18.10
CA LYS A 30 6.74 28.27 -19.29
C LYS A 30 6.01 26.94 -19.56
N ASN A 31 5.86 26.10 -18.54
CA ASN A 31 5.20 24.81 -18.66
C ASN A 31 3.71 24.99 -19.05
N LEU A 32 3.01 25.95 -18.44
CA LEU A 32 1.64 26.28 -18.78
C LEU A 32 1.48 26.73 -20.25
N LEU A 33 2.34 27.66 -20.70
CA LEU A 33 2.33 28.17 -22.08
C LEU A 33 2.68 27.08 -23.11
N SER A 34 3.47 26.09 -22.72
CA SER A 34 3.83 24.93 -23.56
C SER A 34 2.82 23.79 -23.51
N SER A 35 1.82 23.87 -22.64
CA SER A 35 0.78 22.85 -22.45
C SER A 35 -0.37 23.01 -23.47
N PRO A 36 -1.29 22.02 -23.56
CA PRO A 36 -2.48 22.13 -24.41
C PRO A 36 -3.48 23.21 -23.98
N PHE A 37 -3.23 23.94 -22.90
CA PHE A 37 -4.13 24.93 -22.35
C PHE A 37 -4.57 25.97 -23.39
N LYS A 38 -5.89 26.17 -23.51
CA LYS A 38 -6.49 27.12 -24.47
C LYS A 38 -7.14 28.34 -23.82
N GLY A 39 -7.10 28.39 -22.46
CA GLY A 39 -7.71 29.48 -21.69
C GLY A 39 -6.85 30.75 -21.65
N GLN A 40 -7.30 31.72 -20.89
CA GLN A 40 -6.58 32.97 -20.67
C GLN A 40 -5.48 32.80 -19.61
N VAL A 41 -4.29 33.29 -19.90
CA VAL A 41 -3.15 33.30 -18.96
C VAL A 41 -2.91 34.71 -18.48
N TYR A 42 -2.84 34.90 -17.18
CA TYR A 42 -2.50 36.16 -16.52
C TYR A 42 -1.23 35.99 -15.68
N VAL A 43 -0.51 37.08 -15.50
CA VAL A 43 0.68 37.09 -14.65
C VAL A 43 0.62 38.26 -13.68
N VAL A 44 1.04 38.07 -12.46
CA VAL A 44 1.26 39.12 -11.48
C VAL A 44 2.76 39.20 -11.15
N ASN A 45 3.37 40.35 -11.46
CA ASN A 45 4.73 40.66 -11.08
C ASN A 45 4.86 42.19 -10.80
N PRO A 46 5.23 42.61 -9.57
CA PRO A 46 5.24 44.02 -9.19
C PRO A 46 6.33 44.86 -9.90
N LYS A 47 7.26 44.21 -10.59
CA LYS A 47 8.43 44.90 -11.19
C LYS A 47 8.41 44.92 -12.72
N MET A 48 7.61 44.10 -13.38
CA MET A 48 7.65 43.89 -14.83
C MET A 48 6.28 44.20 -15.45
N ASP A 49 6.26 44.82 -16.63
CA ASP A 49 5.05 45.10 -17.39
C ASP A 49 4.63 43.92 -18.27
N GLU A 50 5.61 43.06 -18.58
CA GLU A 50 5.42 41.85 -19.38
C GLU A 50 6.35 40.75 -18.84
N VAL A 51 5.91 39.50 -18.86
CA VAL A 51 6.66 38.29 -18.45
C VAL A 51 6.39 37.21 -19.48
N GLN A 52 7.44 36.67 -20.11
CA GLN A 52 7.37 35.62 -21.14
C GLN A 52 6.31 35.93 -22.25
N GLY A 53 6.19 37.18 -22.67
CA GLY A 53 5.21 37.62 -23.69
C GLY A 53 3.79 37.82 -23.18
N ILE A 54 3.55 37.67 -21.87
CA ILE A 54 2.24 37.87 -21.24
C ILE A 54 2.24 39.20 -20.48
N LYS A 55 1.23 40.03 -20.69
CA LYS A 55 1.01 41.28 -19.93
C LYS A 55 0.97 40.96 -18.43
N SER A 56 1.78 41.66 -17.64
CA SER A 56 1.84 41.52 -16.20
C SER A 56 1.00 42.58 -15.49
N TYR A 57 0.31 42.15 -14.43
CA TYR A 57 -0.37 43.04 -13.49
C TYR A 57 0.55 43.32 -12.31
N ARG A 58 0.45 44.51 -11.72
CA ARG A 58 1.32 44.89 -10.59
C ARG A 58 0.91 44.21 -9.29
N THR A 59 -0.38 44.03 -9.09
CA THR A 59 -0.96 43.43 -7.90
C THR A 59 -2.10 42.48 -8.26
N VAL A 60 -2.57 41.67 -7.32
CA VAL A 60 -3.71 40.76 -7.52
C VAL A 60 -5.04 41.50 -7.60
N GLU A 61 -5.11 42.70 -7.03
CA GLU A 61 -6.26 43.62 -7.07
C GLU A 61 -6.55 44.11 -8.49
N ASP A 62 -5.53 44.23 -9.32
CA ASP A 62 -5.65 44.75 -10.71
C ASP A 62 -6.17 43.68 -11.69
N LEU A 63 -6.21 42.40 -11.27
CA LEU A 63 -6.64 41.29 -12.11
C LEU A 63 -8.15 41.35 -12.45
N PRO A 64 -8.56 40.83 -13.62
CA PRO A 64 -9.93 40.44 -13.83
C PRO A 64 -10.35 39.24 -12.96
N GLU A 65 -11.59 38.78 -13.08
CA GLU A 65 -11.99 37.47 -12.53
C GLU A 65 -11.15 36.35 -13.14
N VAL A 66 -10.74 35.36 -12.33
CA VAL A 66 -9.88 34.27 -12.76
C VAL A 66 -10.25 32.96 -12.05
N ASP A 67 -10.28 31.85 -12.81
CA ASP A 67 -10.73 30.57 -12.28
C ASP A 67 -9.70 29.90 -11.36
N CYS A 68 -8.43 29.87 -11.79
CA CYS A 68 -7.37 29.18 -11.07
C CYS A 68 -6.15 30.08 -10.85
N ALA A 69 -5.57 30.04 -9.67
CA ALA A 69 -4.36 30.77 -9.30
C ALA A 69 -3.23 29.84 -8.87
N VAL A 70 -2.07 30.01 -9.48
CA VAL A 70 -0.81 29.36 -9.08
C VAL A 70 0.07 30.40 -8.38
N LEU A 71 0.35 30.20 -7.10
CA LEU A 71 1.13 31.13 -6.29
C LEU A 71 2.57 30.64 -6.14
N ALA A 72 3.52 31.46 -6.61
CA ALA A 72 4.96 31.27 -6.51
C ALA A 72 5.62 32.47 -5.78
N ILE A 73 5.03 32.88 -4.67
CA ILE A 73 5.45 34.01 -3.82
C ILE A 73 5.73 33.54 -2.40
N ALA A 74 6.49 34.31 -1.62
CA ALA A 74 6.80 33.93 -0.23
C ALA A 74 5.52 33.77 0.63
N ALA A 75 5.52 32.77 1.53
CA ALA A 75 4.38 32.36 2.36
C ALA A 75 3.64 33.54 3.03
N LYS A 76 4.39 34.50 3.59
CA LYS A 76 3.85 35.69 4.27
C LYS A 76 2.95 36.58 3.40
N PHE A 77 3.04 36.46 2.05
CA PHE A 77 2.20 37.23 1.13
C PHE A 77 1.01 36.40 0.59
N CYS A 78 1.01 35.08 0.81
CA CYS A 78 0.01 34.20 0.24
C CYS A 78 -1.40 34.44 0.82
N ALA A 79 -1.53 34.67 2.14
CA ALA A 79 -2.84 34.86 2.76
C ALA A 79 -3.59 36.06 2.16
N HIS A 80 -2.92 37.20 2.00
CA HIS A 80 -3.53 38.38 1.37
C HIS A 80 -3.90 38.12 -0.10
N ALA A 81 -2.98 37.53 -0.86
CA ALA A 81 -3.26 37.23 -2.27
C ALA A 81 -4.45 36.26 -2.43
N VAL A 82 -4.53 35.22 -1.58
CA VAL A 82 -5.66 34.27 -1.61
C VAL A 82 -6.96 34.93 -1.22
N ASP A 83 -6.96 35.79 -0.19
CA ASP A 83 -8.16 36.53 0.22
C ASP A 83 -8.74 37.36 -0.93
N VAL A 84 -7.90 38.17 -1.61
CA VAL A 84 -8.33 38.98 -2.77
C VAL A 84 -8.82 38.09 -3.92
N LEU A 85 -8.05 37.05 -4.25
CA LEU A 85 -8.40 36.16 -5.36
C LEU A 85 -9.72 35.40 -5.10
N ALA A 86 -9.91 34.88 -3.91
CA ALA A 86 -11.11 34.14 -3.53
C ALA A 86 -12.35 35.06 -3.48
N ASN A 87 -12.26 36.15 -2.68
CA ASN A 87 -13.41 36.95 -2.34
C ASN A 87 -13.75 38.02 -3.42
N THR A 88 -12.76 38.49 -4.19
CA THR A 88 -12.94 39.58 -5.15
C THR A 88 -12.84 39.10 -6.59
N LYS A 89 -11.97 38.15 -6.91
CA LYS A 89 -11.71 37.70 -8.29
C LYS A 89 -12.42 36.38 -8.61
N LYS A 90 -13.24 35.86 -7.71
CA LYS A 90 -14.05 34.64 -7.86
C LYS A 90 -13.20 33.40 -8.19
N THR A 91 -11.94 33.40 -7.76
CA THR A 91 -11.05 32.25 -7.95
C THR A 91 -11.54 31.06 -7.11
N GLY A 92 -11.60 29.88 -7.73
CA GLY A 92 -12.04 28.66 -7.06
C GLY A 92 -11.00 27.54 -7.08
N GLY A 93 -9.98 27.62 -7.95
CA GLY A 93 -8.84 26.70 -7.96
C GLY A 93 -7.57 27.39 -7.47
N PHE A 94 -6.83 26.74 -6.57
CA PHE A 94 -5.59 27.28 -6.01
C PHE A 94 -4.50 26.22 -5.99
N ILE A 95 -3.28 26.62 -6.39
CA ILE A 95 -2.06 25.82 -6.28
C ILE A 95 -1.01 26.71 -5.62
N ILE A 96 -0.50 26.32 -4.44
CA ILE A 96 0.54 27.08 -3.72
C ILE A 96 1.83 26.29 -3.76
N LEU A 97 2.80 26.79 -4.55
CA LEU A 97 4.08 26.11 -4.78
C LEU A 97 5.07 26.34 -3.63
N SER A 98 4.99 27.49 -2.99
CA SER A 98 5.95 27.95 -1.99
C SER A 98 5.92 27.11 -0.72
N ALA A 99 7.10 26.98 -0.09
CA ALA A 99 7.30 26.51 1.26
C ALA A 99 7.25 27.67 2.28
N GLY A 100 7.35 27.37 3.57
CA GLY A 100 7.35 28.35 4.67
C GLY A 100 6.01 28.40 5.40
N PHE A 101 5.31 27.28 5.46
CA PHE A 101 4.01 27.12 6.12
C PHE A 101 4.10 26.21 7.35
N GLY A 102 3.15 25.32 7.55
CA GLY A 102 3.09 24.45 8.71
C GLY A 102 4.26 23.47 8.86
N GLU A 103 4.98 23.18 7.78
CA GLU A 103 6.20 22.36 7.80
C GLU A 103 7.40 23.09 8.41
N GLU A 104 7.39 24.43 8.45
CA GLU A 104 8.52 25.20 8.93
C GLU A 104 8.35 25.61 10.40
N ASN A 105 7.19 26.22 10.75
CA ASN A 105 6.92 26.71 12.11
C ASN A 105 5.43 27.00 12.36
N GLU A 106 5.09 27.34 13.61
CA GLU A 106 3.70 27.62 14.03
C GLU A 106 3.12 28.88 13.35
N GLU A 107 3.94 29.89 13.02
CA GLU A 107 3.45 31.08 12.30
C GLU A 107 3.05 30.71 10.87
N GLY A 108 3.84 29.89 10.20
CA GLY A 108 3.51 29.30 8.89
C GLY A 108 2.22 28.47 8.96
N ALA A 109 2.03 27.68 10.02
CA ALA A 109 0.81 26.91 10.24
C ALA A 109 -0.43 27.80 10.43
N LYS A 110 -0.31 28.98 11.05
CA LYS A 110 -1.42 29.94 11.16
C LYS A 110 -1.79 30.52 9.78
N ILE A 111 -0.80 30.90 8.98
CA ILE A 111 -1.02 31.37 7.61
C ILE A 111 -1.72 30.30 6.77
N GLU A 112 -1.28 29.05 6.91
CA GLU A 112 -1.87 27.90 6.21
C GLU A 112 -3.36 27.72 6.58
N ARG A 113 -3.69 27.72 7.86
CA ARG A 113 -5.09 27.64 8.33
C ARG A 113 -5.95 28.78 7.82
N GLN A 114 -5.45 30.02 7.81
CA GLN A 114 -6.15 31.20 7.31
C GLN A 114 -6.44 31.10 5.81
N ILE A 115 -5.47 30.63 5.03
CA ILE A 115 -5.63 30.38 3.59
C ILE A 115 -6.73 29.35 3.33
N VAL A 116 -6.70 28.23 4.06
CA VAL A 116 -7.72 27.18 3.95
C VAL A 116 -9.11 27.71 4.30
N GLU A 117 -9.23 28.57 5.33
CA GLU A 117 -10.50 29.22 5.69
C GLU A 117 -11.03 30.08 4.55
N TYR A 118 -10.22 30.96 3.96
CA TYR A 118 -10.64 31.80 2.82
C TYR A 118 -11.12 30.96 1.63
N ILE A 119 -10.39 29.91 1.29
CA ILE A 119 -10.72 29.03 0.19
C ILE A 119 -12.02 28.24 0.46
N ASN A 120 -12.18 27.72 1.67
CA ASN A 120 -13.39 26.99 2.07
C ASN A 120 -14.65 27.88 2.02
N ASN A 121 -14.53 29.14 2.42
CA ASN A 121 -15.65 30.10 2.42
C ASN A 121 -16.25 30.36 1.03
N VAL A 122 -15.45 30.15 -0.03
CA VAL A 122 -15.92 30.28 -1.43
C VAL A 122 -16.13 28.93 -2.12
N GLY A 123 -16.04 27.82 -1.40
CA GLY A 123 -16.12 26.47 -1.98
C GLY A 123 -14.95 26.14 -2.92
N GLY A 124 -13.80 26.77 -2.68
CA GLY A 124 -12.59 26.59 -3.48
C GLY A 124 -11.84 25.29 -3.19
N SER A 125 -10.86 24.98 -4.03
CA SER A 125 -9.99 23.79 -3.97
C SER A 125 -8.52 24.21 -3.93
N LEU A 126 -7.73 23.66 -3.00
CA LEU A 126 -6.32 23.98 -2.80
C LEU A 126 -5.44 22.75 -2.93
N ILE A 127 -4.45 22.80 -3.83
CA ILE A 127 -3.29 21.91 -3.90
C ILE A 127 -2.09 22.58 -3.22
N GLY A 128 -1.42 21.87 -2.32
CA GLY A 128 -0.28 22.39 -1.56
C GLY A 128 -0.66 22.85 -0.14
N PRO A 129 0.06 23.81 0.42
CA PRO A 129 1.31 24.44 -0.06
C PRO A 129 2.52 23.49 -0.11
N ASN A 130 3.70 24.02 -0.43
CA ASN A 130 4.96 23.28 -0.50
C ASN A 130 4.87 22.07 -1.45
N CYS A 131 4.48 22.32 -2.69
CA CYS A 131 4.25 21.29 -3.71
C CYS A 131 4.91 21.67 -5.04
N THR A 132 5.01 20.72 -5.98
CA THR A 132 5.45 21.00 -7.35
C THR A 132 4.30 21.39 -8.26
N GLY A 133 3.06 21.19 -7.85
CA GLY A 133 1.87 21.60 -8.55
C GLY A 133 1.00 20.43 -9.05
N PHE A 134 0.13 20.73 -9.98
CA PHE A 134 -0.82 19.82 -10.58
C PHE A 134 -0.79 19.90 -12.10
N LEU A 135 -0.96 18.77 -12.77
CA LEU A 135 -1.12 18.73 -14.22
C LEU A 135 -2.09 17.62 -14.64
N ASN A 136 -2.83 17.90 -15.71
CA ASN A 136 -3.70 16.96 -16.39
C ASN A 136 -3.74 17.28 -17.91
N SER A 137 -4.59 16.59 -18.67
CA SER A 137 -4.75 16.82 -20.13
C SER A 137 -5.19 18.23 -20.50
N ASN A 138 -5.73 19.04 -19.57
CA ASN A 138 -6.26 20.36 -19.84
C ASN A 138 -5.20 21.46 -19.66
N TYR A 139 -4.35 21.35 -18.63
CA TYR A 139 -3.30 22.35 -18.36
C TYR A 139 -2.18 21.81 -17.47
N CYS A 140 -1.07 22.53 -17.46
CA CYS A 140 0.07 22.27 -16.58
C CYS A 140 0.26 23.43 -15.59
N GLY A 141 -0.17 23.24 -14.35
CA GLY A 141 0.07 24.13 -13.20
C GLY A 141 1.24 23.67 -12.33
N ALA A 142 2.20 22.92 -12.89
CA ALA A 142 3.37 22.41 -12.20
C ALA A 142 4.67 23.04 -12.73
N PHE A 143 5.66 23.23 -11.83
CA PHE A 143 6.95 23.82 -12.22
C PHE A 143 8.04 22.76 -12.46
N ASP A 144 7.85 21.52 -12.08
CA ASP A 144 8.83 20.46 -12.24
C ASP A 144 8.92 19.94 -13.69
N THR A 145 10.01 19.29 -14.02
CA THR A 145 10.28 18.63 -15.30
C THR A 145 10.88 17.23 -15.02
N PRO A 146 10.75 16.26 -15.94
CA PRO A 146 10.08 16.35 -17.25
C PRO A 146 8.55 16.40 -17.12
N ILE A 147 7.91 17.06 -18.09
CA ILE A 147 6.46 16.96 -18.26
C ILE A 147 6.16 15.67 -19.00
N PRO A 148 5.38 14.74 -18.42
CA PRO A 148 5.08 13.47 -19.06
C PRO A 148 4.17 13.65 -20.29
N GLN A 149 4.24 12.71 -21.22
CA GLN A 149 3.21 12.55 -22.23
C GLN A 149 1.92 12.13 -21.53
N LEU A 150 0.86 12.94 -21.72
CA LEU A 150 -0.43 12.66 -21.10
C LEU A 150 -1.28 11.78 -22.00
N ASP A 151 -1.93 10.79 -21.37
CA ASP A 151 -2.84 9.84 -22.00
C ASP A 151 -4.03 9.64 -21.03
N PRO A 152 -5.28 9.74 -21.47
CA PRO A 152 -6.45 9.55 -20.59
C PRO A 152 -6.48 8.20 -19.86
N HIS A 153 -5.85 7.18 -20.44
CA HIS A 153 -5.73 5.86 -19.85
C HIS A 153 -4.38 5.61 -19.17
N GLY A 154 -3.51 6.63 -19.12
CA GLY A 154 -2.24 6.60 -18.37
C GLY A 154 -2.44 6.57 -16.87
N VAL A 155 -1.36 6.63 -16.12
CA VAL A 155 -1.36 6.54 -14.66
C VAL A 155 -1.85 7.85 -14.01
N ASP A 156 -2.74 7.78 -13.04
CA ASP A 156 -3.00 8.87 -12.10
C ASP A 156 -1.98 8.80 -10.97
N PHE A 157 -1.05 9.76 -10.96
CA PHE A 157 0.01 9.80 -9.97
C PHE A 157 -0.28 10.84 -8.89
N ILE A 158 -0.40 10.38 -7.63
CA ILE A 158 -0.70 11.21 -6.47
C ILE A 158 0.46 11.12 -5.48
N THR A 159 1.02 12.26 -5.08
CA THR A 159 2.25 12.29 -4.27
C THR A 159 2.25 13.41 -3.24
N GLY A 160 2.73 13.11 -2.02
CA GLY A 160 3.00 14.11 -0.98
C GLY A 160 4.38 14.78 -1.08
N SER A 161 5.28 14.28 -1.97
CA SER A 161 6.66 14.77 -2.07
C SER A 161 6.99 15.25 -3.48
N GLY A 162 7.40 16.51 -3.60
CA GLY A 162 7.74 17.11 -4.89
C GLY A 162 9.01 16.51 -5.51
N ALA A 163 10.11 16.40 -4.78
CA ALA A 163 11.38 15.86 -5.29
C ALA A 163 11.24 14.39 -5.70
N THR A 164 10.58 13.58 -4.88
CA THR A 164 10.36 12.17 -5.17
C THR A 164 9.46 11.99 -6.40
N ALA A 165 8.49 12.88 -6.61
CA ALA A 165 7.65 12.90 -7.81
C ALA A 165 8.48 13.00 -9.10
N VAL A 166 9.46 13.90 -9.12
CA VAL A 166 10.35 14.08 -10.28
C VAL A 166 11.08 12.78 -10.61
N PHE A 167 11.72 12.16 -9.61
CA PHE A 167 12.48 10.92 -9.83
C PHE A 167 11.62 9.72 -10.24
N ILE A 168 10.38 9.65 -9.76
CA ILE A 168 9.42 8.61 -10.19
C ILE A 168 9.00 8.85 -11.64
N LYS A 169 8.66 10.08 -12.00
CA LYS A 169 8.30 10.44 -13.38
C LYS A 169 9.44 10.16 -14.37
N GLU A 170 10.68 10.59 -14.05
CA GLU A 170 11.85 10.35 -14.90
C GLU A 170 12.03 8.86 -15.20
N TYR A 171 11.99 8.02 -14.17
CA TYR A 171 12.12 6.58 -14.33
C TYR A 171 10.94 5.98 -15.11
N GLY A 172 9.71 6.39 -14.84
CA GLY A 172 8.54 5.91 -15.58
C GLY A 172 8.56 6.32 -17.05
N ILE A 173 8.83 7.59 -17.33
CA ILE A 173 8.89 8.13 -18.70
C ILE A 173 9.99 7.46 -19.53
N SER A 174 11.18 7.23 -18.94
CA SER A 174 12.29 6.57 -19.63
C SER A 174 11.98 5.13 -20.04
N ASN A 175 10.97 4.51 -19.45
CA ASN A 175 10.52 3.16 -19.76
C ASN A 175 9.18 3.12 -20.51
N GLY A 176 8.65 4.29 -20.93
CA GLY A 176 7.42 4.37 -21.73
C GLY A 176 6.11 4.49 -20.93
N LEU A 177 6.19 4.66 -19.60
CA LEU A 177 4.98 4.86 -18.78
C LEU A 177 4.34 6.21 -19.10
N LYS A 178 3.06 6.21 -19.41
CA LYS A 178 2.25 7.41 -19.67
C LYS A 178 1.43 7.78 -18.42
N PHE A 179 1.09 9.05 -18.30
CA PHE A 179 0.34 9.57 -17.17
C PHE A 179 -0.98 10.21 -17.65
N ASN A 180 -2.04 10.05 -16.87
CA ASN A 180 -3.30 10.78 -17.05
C ASN A 180 -3.24 12.12 -16.30
N SER A 181 -2.83 12.07 -15.03
CA SER A 181 -2.69 13.26 -14.19
C SER A 181 -1.54 13.08 -13.17
N VAL A 182 -1.02 14.22 -12.68
CA VAL A 182 -0.06 14.25 -11.58
C VAL A 182 -0.50 15.24 -10.52
N TRP A 183 -0.70 14.77 -9.31
CA TRP A 183 -1.17 15.52 -8.14
C TRP A 183 -0.07 15.57 -7.09
N ALA A 184 0.70 16.66 -7.06
CA ALA A 184 1.66 16.88 -5.98
C ALA A 184 0.98 17.68 -4.86
N VAL A 185 0.41 16.99 -3.87
CA VAL A 185 -0.44 17.60 -2.84
C VAL A 185 0.36 18.29 -1.71
N GLY A 186 1.69 18.14 -1.67
CA GLY A 186 2.57 18.84 -0.70
C GLY A 186 2.15 18.63 0.75
N ASN A 187 2.00 19.72 1.51
CA ASN A 187 1.57 19.68 2.91
C ASN A 187 0.16 19.10 3.08
N SER A 188 -0.64 19.07 2.01
CA SER A 188 -2.05 18.63 2.05
C SER A 188 -2.88 19.44 3.03
N ALA A 189 -2.80 20.77 2.94
CA ALA A 189 -3.50 21.66 3.87
C ALA A 189 -5.02 21.55 3.77
N GLN A 190 -5.55 21.31 2.55
CA GLN A 190 -6.97 21.06 2.30
C GLN A 190 -7.17 19.75 1.53
N ILE A 191 -6.53 19.59 0.37
CA ILE A 191 -6.64 18.38 -0.45
C ILE A 191 -5.45 17.48 -0.16
N GLY A 192 -5.72 16.31 0.41
CA GLY A 192 -4.76 15.23 0.62
C GLY A 192 -4.91 14.12 -0.44
N ILE A 193 -4.10 13.06 -0.29
CA ILE A 193 -4.13 11.89 -1.18
C ILE A 193 -5.52 11.23 -1.14
N GLU A 194 -6.12 11.15 0.05
CA GLU A 194 -7.43 10.55 0.29
C GLU A 194 -8.56 11.34 -0.38
N ASP A 195 -8.42 12.66 -0.49
CA ASP A 195 -9.38 13.53 -1.16
C ASP A 195 -9.33 13.36 -2.68
N VAL A 196 -8.11 13.15 -3.22
CA VAL A 196 -7.94 12.84 -4.64
C VAL A 196 -8.51 11.44 -4.94
N LEU A 197 -8.27 10.44 -4.09
CA LEU A 197 -8.87 9.11 -4.24
C LEU A 197 -10.40 9.16 -4.21
N GLU A 198 -10.99 9.92 -3.28
CA GLU A 198 -12.44 10.16 -3.23
C GLU A 198 -12.94 10.81 -4.52
N HIS A 199 -12.22 11.79 -5.03
CA HIS A 199 -12.59 12.46 -6.29
C HIS A 199 -12.57 11.47 -7.47
N LEU A 200 -11.49 10.71 -7.63
CA LEU A 200 -11.36 9.70 -8.69
C LEU A 200 -12.44 8.62 -8.57
N ASP A 201 -12.79 8.20 -7.36
CA ASP A 201 -13.84 7.21 -7.11
C ASP A 201 -15.23 7.73 -7.48
N ASN A 202 -15.55 8.97 -7.08
CA ASN A 202 -16.85 9.60 -7.33
C ASN A 202 -17.07 9.98 -8.81
N THR A 203 -15.98 10.22 -9.55
CA THR A 203 -16.02 10.60 -10.96
C THR A 203 -15.65 9.48 -11.92
N PHE A 204 -15.45 8.26 -11.41
CA PHE A 204 -15.01 7.12 -12.20
C PHE A 204 -16.00 6.78 -13.32
N ASP A 205 -15.48 6.77 -14.54
CA ASP A 205 -16.17 6.32 -15.76
C ASP A 205 -15.39 5.10 -16.32
N PRO A 206 -16.01 3.91 -16.47
CA PRO A 206 -15.31 2.69 -16.85
C PRO A 206 -14.70 2.74 -18.27
N VAL A 207 -15.09 3.70 -19.10
CA VAL A 207 -14.56 3.87 -20.46
C VAL A 207 -13.48 4.94 -20.54
N LYS A 208 -13.63 6.02 -19.78
CA LYS A 208 -12.80 7.23 -19.91
C LYS A 208 -11.72 7.38 -18.86
N SER A 209 -11.97 6.86 -17.65
CA SER A 209 -11.04 7.02 -16.54
C SER A 209 -9.83 6.13 -16.65
N SER A 210 -8.70 6.59 -16.14
CA SER A 210 -7.53 5.75 -15.86
C SER A 210 -7.92 4.60 -14.94
N ARG A 211 -7.25 3.47 -15.12
CA ARG A 211 -7.39 2.31 -14.25
C ARG A 211 -6.16 2.04 -13.38
N VAL A 212 -5.12 2.85 -13.51
CA VAL A 212 -3.88 2.66 -12.75
C VAL A 212 -3.60 3.89 -11.90
N ILE A 213 -3.55 3.70 -10.59
CA ILE A 213 -3.29 4.75 -9.61
C ILE A 213 -1.98 4.46 -8.90
N MET A 214 -1.07 5.42 -8.95
CA MET A 214 0.24 5.38 -8.33
C MET A 214 0.27 6.33 -7.13
N LEU A 215 0.65 5.83 -5.96
CA LEU A 215 0.69 6.62 -4.73
C LEU A 215 2.10 6.67 -4.14
N TYR A 216 2.56 7.87 -3.81
CA TYR A 216 3.71 8.06 -2.93
C TYR A 216 3.31 8.93 -1.75
N MET A 217 3.46 8.42 -0.54
CA MET A 217 3.03 9.08 0.68
C MET A 217 4.02 8.98 1.83
N GLU A 218 4.09 10.03 2.62
CA GLU A 218 4.86 10.09 3.87
C GLU A 218 3.97 10.01 5.10
N LYS A 219 2.72 10.46 4.96
CA LYS A 219 1.67 10.38 5.99
C LYS A 219 0.34 9.92 5.36
N ILE A 220 -0.52 9.32 6.17
CA ILE A 220 -1.92 9.06 5.86
C ILE A 220 -2.74 9.95 6.79
N GLY A 221 -3.54 10.84 6.22
CA GLY A 221 -4.36 11.80 6.97
C GLY A 221 -5.62 11.16 7.52
N ASP A 222 -6.39 10.50 6.64
CA ASP A 222 -7.62 9.79 6.95
C ASP A 222 -7.57 8.34 6.41
N PRO A 223 -7.14 7.37 7.24
CA PRO A 223 -7.07 5.97 6.84
C PRO A 223 -8.41 5.35 6.45
N GLN A 224 -9.52 5.78 7.06
CA GLN A 224 -10.85 5.23 6.76
C GLN A 224 -11.32 5.70 5.38
N LYS A 225 -11.12 6.97 5.06
CA LYS A 225 -11.40 7.53 3.74
C LYS A 225 -10.54 6.86 2.66
N MET A 226 -9.24 6.68 2.92
CA MET A 226 -8.34 5.94 2.03
C MET A 226 -8.82 4.52 1.79
N LEU A 227 -9.15 3.77 2.84
CA LEU A 227 -9.66 2.40 2.74
C LEU A 227 -10.93 2.33 1.89
N LYS A 228 -11.90 3.20 2.18
CA LYS A 228 -13.19 3.24 1.48
C LYS A 228 -13.03 3.46 -0.02
N HIS A 229 -12.34 4.51 -0.40
CA HIS A 229 -12.23 4.92 -1.81
C HIS A 229 -11.26 4.06 -2.61
N SER A 230 -10.17 3.58 -2.00
CA SER A 230 -9.27 2.61 -2.66
C SER A 230 -9.97 1.30 -2.93
N ARG A 231 -10.71 0.76 -1.96
CA ARG A 231 -11.51 -0.45 -2.12
C ARG A 231 -12.56 -0.30 -3.22
N SER A 232 -13.29 0.80 -3.22
CA SER A 232 -14.30 1.11 -4.24
C SER A 232 -13.70 1.17 -5.64
N LEU A 233 -12.58 1.89 -5.82
CA LEU A 233 -11.87 1.99 -7.09
C LEU A 233 -11.38 0.62 -7.59
N ILE A 234 -10.78 -0.19 -6.71
CA ILE A 234 -10.29 -1.52 -7.09
C ILE A 234 -11.45 -2.44 -7.48
N ASN A 235 -12.58 -2.38 -6.76
CA ASN A 235 -13.80 -3.13 -7.13
C ASN A 235 -14.42 -2.66 -8.46
N LYS A 236 -14.16 -1.42 -8.89
CA LYS A 236 -14.53 -0.89 -10.21
C LYS A 236 -13.54 -1.28 -11.32
N GLY A 237 -12.48 -2.02 -11.00
CA GLY A 237 -11.46 -2.49 -11.94
C GLY A 237 -10.24 -1.60 -12.06
N CYS A 238 -10.00 -0.72 -11.10
CA CYS A 238 -8.73 0.00 -10.96
C CYS A 238 -7.68 -0.86 -10.26
N HIS A 239 -6.42 -0.52 -10.45
CA HIS A 239 -5.27 -1.07 -9.74
C HIS A 239 -4.53 0.04 -9.01
N ILE A 240 -4.17 -0.18 -7.77
CA ILE A 240 -3.49 0.83 -6.94
C ILE A 240 -2.18 0.25 -6.43
N ALA A 241 -1.08 0.95 -6.72
CA ALA A 241 0.23 0.66 -6.14
C ALA A 241 0.70 1.84 -5.28
N ALA A 242 1.33 1.55 -4.14
CA ALA A 242 1.68 2.58 -3.17
C ALA A 242 3.03 2.36 -2.49
N ILE A 243 3.79 3.44 -2.33
CA ILE A 243 4.86 3.55 -1.35
C ILE A 243 4.36 4.38 -0.18
N LYS A 244 4.48 3.86 1.04
CA LYS A 244 4.43 4.65 2.26
C LYS A 244 5.84 4.67 2.87
N SER A 245 6.50 5.81 2.83
CA SER A 245 7.85 5.98 3.38
C SER A 245 7.83 6.06 4.92
N GLY A 246 8.96 5.76 5.57
CA GLY A 246 9.08 5.81 7.03
C GLY A 246 8.51 4.58 7.74
N GLY A 247 8.60 3.37 7.16
CA GLY A 247 8.13 2.12 7.76
C GLY A 247 9.01 1.57 8.88
N SER A 248 10.31 1.90 8.91
CA SER A 248 11.21 1.51 10.00
C SER A 248 11.28 2.59 11.07
N ALA A 249 11.72 2.24 12.30
CA ALA A 249 11.91 3.23 13.36
C ALA A 249 12.87 4.36 12.96
N ALA A 250 13.94 4.05 12.22
CA ALA A 250 14.87 5.05 11.69
C ALA A 250 14.22 5.89 10.58
N GLY A 251 13.55 5.25 9.63
CA GLY A 251 12.82 5.93 8.56
C GLY A 251 11.69 6.81 9.07
N SER A 252 10.98 6.36 10.12
CA SER A 252 9.92 7.13 10.77
C SER A 252 10.47 8.41 11.43
N ARG A 253 11.62 8.33 12.13
CA ARG A 253 12.30 9.53 12.67
C ARG A 253 12.71 10.49 11.56
N ALA A 254 13.25 9.96 10.45
CA ALA A 254 13.64 10.78 9.31
C ALA A 254 12.43 11.48 8.66
N ALA A 255 11.33 10.78 8.45
CA ALA A 255 10.08 11.33 7.91
C ALA A 255 9.49 12.40 8.84
N SER A 256 9.45 12.15 10.17
CA SER A 256 8.96 13.12 11.15
C SER A 256 9.80 14.39 11.19
N SER A 257 11.13 14.28 11.06
CA SER A 257 12.04 15.43 10.98
C SER A 257 11.81 16.27 9.72
N HIS A 258 11.38 15.63 8.63
CA HIS A 258 11.19 16.28 7.33
C HIS A 258 9.83 16.94 7.19
N THR A 259 8.77 16.31 7.72
CA THR A 259 7.38 16.73 7.50
C THR A 259 6.68 17.26 8.76
N GLY A 260 7.34 17.22 9.92
CA GLY A 260 6.71 17.55 11.21
C GLY A 260 5.60 16.59 11.64
N ALA A 261 5.36 15.53 10.90
CA ALA A 261 4.27 14.59 11.16
C ALA A 261 4.66 13.55 12.22
N LEU A 262 3.70 13.19 13.09
CA LEU A 262 3.85 12.06 14.02
C LEU A 262 4.08 10.75 13.25
N ALA A 263 4.91 9.87 13.84
CA ALA A 263 5.20 8.55 13.30
C ALA A 263 3.91 7.74 13.11
N THR A 264 3.74 7.16 11.92
CA THR A 264 2.62 6.28 11.61
C THR A 264 3.00 4.83 11.92
N ASN A 265 2.11 4.07 12.56
CA ASN A 265 2.29 2.64 12.81
C ASN A 265 2.32 1.86 11.47
N ASP A 266 3.48 1.34 11.10
CA ASP A 266 3.68 0.67 9.81
C ASP A 266 2.87 -0.63 9.66
N ALA A 267 2.64 -1.36 10.76
CA ALA A 267 1.79 -2.54 10.76
C ALA A 267 0.32 -2.18 10.45
N ALA A 268 -0.15 -1.00 10.89
CA ALA A 268 -1.48 -0.51 10.56
C ALA A 268 -1.58 -0.10 9.09
N VAL A 269 -0.53 0.50 8.53
CA VAL A 269 -0.46 0.81 7.08
C VAL A 269 -0.50 -0.46 6.25
N ASP A 270 0.28 -1.47 6.63
CA ASP A 270 0.30 -2.76 5.94
C ASP A 270 -1.06 -3.46 5.99
N ALA A 271 -1.72 -3.44 7.16
CA ALA A 271 -3.07 -3.97 7.32
C ALA A 271 -4.11 -3.19 6.48
N LEU A 272 -3.99 -1.85 6.40
CA LEU A 272 -4.84 -1.01 5.54
C LEU A 272 -4.68 -1.39 4.06
N PHE A 273 -3.44 -1.47 3.58
CA PHE A 273 -3.17 -1.74 2.17
C PHE A 273 -3.66 -3.13 1.77
N ARG A 274 -3.41 -4.16 2.60
CA ARG A 274 -3.96 -5.49 2.36
C ARG A 274 -5.48 -5.48 2.32
N LYS A 275 -6.11 -4.82 3.28
CA LYS A 275 -7.58 -4.74 3.37
C LYS A 275 -8.20 -4.01 2.17
N ALA A 276 -7.51 -3.03 1.63
CA ALA A 276 -7.93 -2.28 0.45
C ALA A 276 -7.61 -2.99 -0.88
N GLY A 277 -6.65 -3.93 -0.90
CA GLY A 277 -6.12 -4.53 -2.13
C GLY A 277 -5.05 -3.67 -2.83
N ILE A 278 -4.38 -2.79 -2.08
CA ILE A 278 -3.30 -1.93 -2.59
C ILE A 278 -1.99 -2.71 -2.63
N VAL A 279 -1.29 -2.70 -3.75
CA VAL A 279 0.06 -3.29 -3.87
C VAL A 279 1.07 -2.40 -3.17
N ARG A 280 1.64 -2.90 -2.07
CA ARG A 280 2.63 -2.16 -1.30
C ARG A 280 4.02 -2.29 -1.91
N CYS A 281 4.61 -1.18 -2.35
CA CYS A 281 5.94 -1.11 -2.94
C CYS A 281 6.97 -0.54 -1.95
N SER A 282 8.22 -1.00 -2.08
CA SER A 282 9.32 -0.66 -1.17
C SER A 282 10.20 0.47 -1.69
N ASN A 283 10.24 0.69 -3.00
CA ASN A 283 11.06 1.69 -3.67
C ASN A 283 10.40 2.16 -4.98
N ARG A 284 10.91 3.27 -5.53
CA ARG A 284 10.35 3.90 -6.73
C ARG A 284 10.43 3.03 -7.99
N GLN A 285 11.49 2.23 -8.13
CA GLN A 285 11.64 1.32 -9.26
C GLN A 285 10.55 0.24 -9.23
N GLU A 286 10.33 -0.36 -8.07
CA GLU A 286 9.25 -1.33 -7.86
C GLU A 286 7.87 -0.70 -8.11
N LEU A 287 7.62 0.50 -7.58
CA LEU A 287 6.35 1.22 -7.78
C LEU A 287 6.05 1.46 -9.26
N THR A 288 7.01 1.99 -9.99
CA THR A 288 6.82 2.25 -11.44
C THR A 288 6.69 0.97 -12.24
N THR A 289 7.44 -0.09 -11.89
CA THR A 289 7.33 -1.40 -12.56
C THR A 289 5.98 -2.05 -12.30
N VAL A 290 5.46 -2.02 -11.07
CA VAL A 290 4.11 -2.52 -10.74
C VAL A 290 3.04 -1.76 -11.54
N CYS A 291 3.10 -0.43 -11.58
CA CYS A 291 2.19 0.36 -12.40
C CYS A 291 2.33 0.06 -13.90
N ALA A 292 3.55 -0.17 -14.37
CA ALA A 292 3.80 -0.57 -15.76
C ALA A 292 3.18 -1.94 -16.08
N VAL A 293 3.24 -2.91 -15.17
CA VAL A 293 2.54 -4.20 -15.31
C VAL A 293 1.03 -3.99 -15.41
N PHE A 294 0.45 -3.10 -14.60
CA PHE A 294 -0.97 -2.79 -14.63
C PHE A 294 -1.45 -2.09 -15.92
N MET A 295 -0.54 -1.51 -16.70
CA MET A 295 -0.84 -0.96 -18.02
C MET A 295 -0.98 -2.03 -19.10
N HIS A 296 -0.63 -3.29 -18.79
CA HIS A 296 -0.83 -4.44 -19.68
C HIS A 296 -2.19 -5.13 -19.38
N PRO A 297 -2.67 -6.02 -20.26
CA PRO A 297 -3.84 -6.84 -19.96
C PRO A 297 -3.68 -7.62 -18.65
N GLU A 298 -4.78 -7.85 -17.95
CA GLU A 298 -4.79 -8.55 -16.67
C GLU A 298 -4.28 -9.99 -16.79
N ILE A 299 -3.38 -10.37 -15.89
CA ILE A 299 -2.87 -11.75 -15.76
C ILE A 299 -3.94 -12.59 -15.06
N LYS A 300 -4.36 -13.70 -15.68
CA LYS A 300 -5.45 -14.56 -15.18
C LYS A 300 -5.00 -15.73 -14.29
N GLY A 301 -3.71 -15.98 -14.22
CA GLY A 301 -3.12 -17.08 -13.43
C GLY A 301 -1.67 -16.81 -13.07
N ASN A 302 -0.94 -17.82 -12.63
CA ASN A 302 0.45 -17.69 -12.18
C ASN A 302 1.48 -18.44 -13.03
N ARG A 303 1.09 -19.00 -14.20
CA ARG A 303 1.94 -19.84 -15.04
C ARG A 303 2.57 -19.02 -16.17
N CYS A 304 3.89 -18.86 -16.11
CA CYS A 304 4.69 -18.03 -17.03
C CYS A 304 5.42 -18.86 -18.07
N ALA A 305 5.38 -18.43 -19.34
CA ALA A 305 6.38 -18.82 -20.33
C ALA A 305 7.51 -17.78 -20.36
N VAL A 306 8.74 -18.20 -20.09
CA VAL A 306 9.94 -17.38 -20.22
C VAL A 306 10.54 -17.62 -21.59
N ILE A 307 10.56 -16.61 -22.46
CA ILE A 307 11.07 -16.65 -23.82
C ILE A 307 12.34 -15.81 -23.87
N THR A 308 13.44 -16.37 -24.34
CA THR A 308 14.72 -15.67 -24.31
C THR A 308 15.62 -16.01 -25.48
N HIS A 309 16.52 -15.08 -25.84
CA HIS A 309 17.68 -15.34 -26.71
C HIS A 309 18.98 -15.47 -25.89
N ALA A 310 18.91 -15.35 -24.56
CA ALA A 310 20.04 -15.37 -23.63
C ALA A 310 19.70 -16.15 -22.36
N GLY A 311 20.33 -17.29 -22.12
CA GLY A 311 19.99 -18.22 -21.06
C GLY A 311 20.18 -17.64 -19.64
N GLY A 312 21.22 -16.85 -19.37
CA GLY A 312 21.53 -16.31 -18.04
C GLY A 312 20.38 -15.49 -17.41
N PRO A 313 19.91 -14.43 -18.07
CA PRO A 313 18.75 -13.65 -17.58
C PRO A 313 17.49 -14.49 -17.38
N ALA A 314 17.23 -15.46 -18.27
CA ALA A 314 16.07 -16.34 -18.13
C ALA A 314 16.13 -17.22 -16.88
N VAL A 315 17.32 -17.73 -16.53
CA VAL A 315 17.51 -18.51 -15.29
C VAL A 315 17.25 -17.65 -14.06
N MET A 316 17.81 -16.43 -14.01
CA MET A 316 17.58 -15.50 -12.91
C MET A 316 16.10 -15.15 -12.74
N LEU A 317 15.39 -14.86 -13.84
CA LEU A 317 13.94 -14.62 -13.81
C LEU A 317 13.17 -15.84 -13.32
N THR A 318 13.51 -17.03 -13.80
CA THR A 318 12.87 -18.28 -13.38
C THR A 318 12.99 -18.50 -11.87
N ASP A 319 14.18 -18.26 -11.32
CA ASP A 319 14.42 -18.35 -9.87
C ASP A 319 13.55 -17.34 -9.10
N VAL A 320 13.48 -16.10 -9.56
CA VAL A 320 12.65 -15.06 -8.93
C VAL A 320 11.18 -15.46 -8.96
N LEU A 321 10.66 -15.87 -10.10
CA LEU A 321 9.25 -16.27 -10.25
C LEU A 321 8.92 -17.48 -9.36
N SER A 322 9.73 -18.53 -9.41
CA SER A 322 9.50 -19.76 -8.64
C SER A 322 9.59 -19.53 -7.13
N ASN A 323 10.59 -18.78 -6.67
CA ASN A 323 10.74 -18.42 -5.25
C ASN A 323 9.62 -17.48 -4.79
N GLY A 324 9.08 -16.69 -5.70
CA GLY A 324 7.95 -15.80 -5.47
C GLY A 324 6.57 -16.44 -5.62
N GLY A 325 6.47 -17.78 -5.75
CA GLY A 325 5.21 -18.53 -5.79
C GLY A 325 4.50 -18.52 -7.16
N MET A 326 5.17 -18.05 -8.21
CA MET A 326 4.71 -18.24 -9.58
C MET A 326 5.26 -19.54 -10.17
N GLU A 327 4.65 -20.04 -11.21
CA GLU A 327 5.02 -21.28 -11.88
C GLU A 327 5.68 -21.01 -13.23
N VAL A 328 6.73 -21.75 -13.52
CA VAL A 328 7.38 -21.83 -14.83
C VAL A 328 7.28 -23.30 -15.27
N PRO A 329 6.11 -23.75 -15.79
CA PRO A 329 5.87 -25.17 -16.05
C PRO A 329 6.77 -25.70 -17.15
N PRO A 330 7.24 -26.97 -17.04
CA PRO A 330 8.07 -27.60 -18.07
C PRO A 330 7.26 -27.84 -19.33
N LEU A 331 7.74 -27.37 -20.46
CA LEU A 331 7.04 -27.47 -21.77
C LEU A 331 7.66 -28.52 -22.73
N LYS A 332 8.81 -29.12 -22.38
CA LYS A 332 9.58 -30.01 -23.27
C LYS A 332 8.75 -31.16 -23.82
N ASP A 333 7.92 -31.75 -23.00
CA ASP A 333 7.14 -32.94 -23.36
C ASP A 333 5.72 -32.60 -23.89
N HIS A 334 5.42 -31.32 -24.06
CA HIS A 334 4.15 -30.90 -24.63
C HIS A 334 4.08 -31.20 -26.12
N PRO A 335 2.92 -31.66 -26.67
CA PRO A 335 2.79 -32.05 -28.08
C PRO A 335 3.22 -30.98 -29.10
N ALA A 336 2.99 -29.71 -28.79
CA ALA A 336 3.39 -28.58 -29.64
C ALA A 336 4.89 -28.27 -29.62
N SER A 337 5.67 -28.82 -28.69
CA SER A 337 7.08 -28.46 -28.51
C SER A 337 7.99 -29.04 -29.58
N ALA A 338 7.77 -30.27 -30.04
CA ALA A 338 8.56 -30.85 -31.11
C ALA A 338 8.31 -30.13 -32.45
N PRO A 339 7.06 -29.82 -32.87
CA PRO A 339 6.79 -28.99 -34.05
C PRO A 339 7.39 -27.56 -33.94
N LEU A 340 7.37 -26.94 -32.77
CA LEU A 340 8.00 -25.64 -32.55
C LEU A 340 9.52 -25.74 -32.72
N LEU A 341 10.17 -26.72 -32.07
CA LEU A 341 11.62 -26.89 -32.14
C LEU A 341 12.12 -27.08 -33.58
N ALA A 342 11.34 -27.74 -34.41
CA ALA A 342 11.67 -27.93 -35.83
C ALA A 342 11.71 -26.63 -36.65
N LYS A 343 11.11 -25.53 -36.14
CA LYS A 343 11.13 -24.19 -36.76
C LYS A 343 12.25 -23.30 -36.22
N LEU A 344 12.96 -23.75 -35.18
CA LEU A 344 14.03 -23.00 -34.55
C LEU A 344 15.40 -23.47 -35.04
N PHE A 345 16.43 -22.66 -34.76
CA PHE A 345 17.80 -23.06 -35.10
C PHE A 345 18.28 -24.23 -34.22
N GLY A 346 19.17 -25.06 -34.80
CA GLY A 346 19.79 -26.17 -34.06
C GLY A 346 20.53 -25.65 -32.82
N GLY A 347 20.24 -26.24 -31.66
CA GLY A 347 20.74 -25.79 -30.37
C GLY A 347 19.72 -25.02 -29.53
N SER A 348 18.59 -24.61 -30.11
CA SER A 348 17.47 -23.99 -29.35
C SER A 348 16.84 -24.98 -28.36
N SER A 349 16.16 -24.47 -27.35
CA SER A 349 15.43 -25.23 -26.33
C SER A 349 13.97 -24.76 -26.24
N VAL A 350 13.06 -25.72 -26.10
CA VAL A 350 11.61 -25.45 -25.89
C VAL A 350 11.12 -25.92 -24.51
N GLY A 351 12.05 -26.01 -23.54
CA GLY A 351 11.77 -26.59 -22.24
C GLY A 351 11.09 -25.68 -21.23
N ASN A 352 10.99 -24.41 -21.47
CA ASN A 352 10.67 -23.32 -20.55
C ASN A 352 11.73 -23.19 -19.40
N PRO A 353 12.66 -22.23 -19.51
CA PRO A 353 12.70 -21.18 -20.56
C PRO A 353 12.82 -21.70 -21.99
N ILE A 354 12.12 -21.04 -22.92
CA ILE A 354 12.25 -21.25 -24.35
C ILE A 354 13.41 -20.40 -24.83
N ASP A 355 14.56 -21.04 -25.12
CA ASP A 355 15.78 -20.37 -25.59
C ASP A 355 15.97 -20.57 -27.09
N PHE A 356 15.86 -19.49 -27.86
CA PHE A 356 15.99 -19.53 -29.32
C PHE A 356 17.31 -18.92 -29.83
N LEU A 357 18.30 -18.86 -28.96
CA LEU A 357 19.68 -18.46 -29.19
C LEU A 357 19.88 -16.96 -29.49
N ALA A 358 21.10 -16.47 -29.29
CA ALA A 358 21.49 -15.08 -29.57
C ALA A 358 21.37 -14.68 -31.07
N THR A 359 21.27 -15.64 -31.95
CA THR A 359 21.06 -15.44 -33.40
C THR A 359 19.60 -15.59 -33.83
N GLY A 360 18.69 -15.72 -32.84
CA GLY A 360 17.26 -15.86 -33.08
C GLY A 360 16.67 -14.68 -33.85
N THR A 361 15.74 -14.97 -34.76
CA THR A 361 15.12 -13.97 -35.63
C THR A 361 13.74 -13.56 -35.17
N ALA A 362 13.23 -12.44 -35.71
CA ALA A 362 11.84 -12.01 -35.49
C ALA A 362 10.84 -13.12 -35.90
N GLU A 363 11.07 -13.82 -37.01
CA GLU A 363 10.20 -14.90 -37.45
C GLU A 363 10.13 -16.04 -36.41
N GLN A 364 11.28 -16.45 -35.87
CA GLN A 364 11.34 -17.49 -34.84
C GLN A 364 10.62 -17.05 -33.54
N LEU A 365 10.82 -15.81 -33.10
CA LEU A 365 10.06 -15.24 -31.96
C LEU A 365 8.56 -15.27 -32.25
N GLY A 366 8.15 -14.97 -33.48
CA GLY A 366 6.76 -15.07 -33.91
C GLY A 366 6.19 -16.48 -33.74
N TYR A 367 6.91 -17.51 -34.19
CA TYR A 367 6.49 -18.91 -34.03
C TYR A 367 6.38 -19.31 -32.55
N ILE A 368 7.29 -18.85 -31.70
CA ILE A 368 7.25 -19.12 -30.26
C ILE A 368 6.02 -18.47 -29.63
N ILE A 369 5.79 -17.17 -29.86
CA ILE A 369 4.66 -16.44 -29.30
C ILE A 369 3.33 -17.05 -29.77
N ASP A 370 3.21 -17.41 -31.07
CA ASP A 370 2.00 -18.03 -31.60
C ASP A 370 1.74 -19.40 -30.98
N THR A 371 2.79 -20.18 -30.71
CA THR A 371 2.66 -21.47 -30.02
C THR A 371 2.23 -21.27 -28.56
N VAL A 372 2.81 -20.29 -27.85
CA VAL A 372 2.40 -19.95 -26.47
C VAL A 372 0.95 -19.48 -26.41
N GLU A 373 0.52 -18.66 -27.37
CA GLU A 373 -0.85 -18.15 -27.43
C GLU A 373 -1.88 -19.26 -27.70
N ASN A 374 -1.60 -20.14 -28.68
CA ASN A 374 -2.62 -20.99 -29.24
C ASN A 374 -2.55 -22.46 -28.78
N GLU A 375 -1.37 -22.94 -28.37
CA GLU A 375 -1.13 -24.38 -28.14
C GLU A 375 -0.81 -24.70 -26.66
N TYR A 376 -0.13 -23.78 -25.93
CA TYR A 376 0.21 -24.03 -24.52
C TYR A 376 -0.89 -23.55 -23.60
N GLU A 377 -1.94 -24.38 -23.42
CA GLU A 377 -3.13 -24.05 -22.61
C GLU A 377 -2.77 -23.77 -21.14
N ASP A 378 -1.69 -24.36 -20.64
CA ASP A 378 -1.21 -24.22 -19.28
C ASP A 378 -0.35 -22.97 -19.04
N ILE A 379 -0.28 -22.04 -19.99
CA ILE A 379 0.42 -20.77 -19.82
C ILE A 379 -0.58 -19.63 -19.76
N ASP A 380 -0.43 -18.78 -18.75
CA ASP A 380 -1.31 -17.64 -18.51
C ASP A 380 -0.76 -16.32 -19.07
N PHE A 381 0.58 -16.17 -19.12
CA PHE A 381 1.28 -14.99 -19.66
C PHE A 381 2.72 -15.36 -20.07
N SER A 382 3.39 -14.45 -20.76
CA SER A 382 4.79 -14.63 -21.12
C SER A 382 5.66 -13.42 -20.81
N VAL A 383 6.94 -13.68 -20.55
CA VAL A 383 8.00 -12.68 -20.47
C VAL A 383 8.97 -12.94 -21.60
N VAL A 384 9.22 -11.93 -22.44
CA VAL A 384 10.14 -12.00 -23.57
C VAL A 384 11.38 -11.18 -23.27
N ILE A 385 12.52 -11.84 -23.09
CA ILE A 385 13.82 -11.21 -22.85
C ILE A 385 14.59 -11.16 -24.15
N PHE A 386 14.82 -9.96 -24.69
CA PHE A 386 15.55 -9.78 -25.93
C PHE A 386 16.46 -8.55 -25.88
N GLY A 387 17.76 -8.76 -25.83
CA GLY A 387 18.79 -7.72 -25.86
C GLY A 387 19.59 -7.75 -27.17
N SER A 388 20.76 -7.13 -27.18
CA SER A 388 21.68 -7.13 -28.31
C SER A 388 23.13 -7.14 -27.84
N PRO A 389 24.00 -7.92 -28.44
CA PRO A 389 25.44 -7.81 -28.27
C PRO A 389 26.05 -6.57 -28.99
N GLY A 390 25.23 -5.75 -29.66
CA GLY A 390 25.67 -4.57 -30.41
C GLY A 390 26.16 -4.84 -31.84
N LEU A 391 25.82 -6.01 -32.39
CA LEU A 391 26.27 -6.39 -33.74
C LEU A 391 25.26 -5.98 -34.84
N PHE A 392 23.98 -5.86 -34.49
CA PHE A 392 22.89 -5.53 -35.42
C PHE A 392 21.73 -4.87 -34.69
N SER A 393 20.83 -4.20 -35.44
CA SER A 393 19.61 -3.59 -34.93
C SER A 393 18.61 -4.68 -34.51
N ASN A 394 17.86 -4.40 -33.42
CA ASN A 394 16.79 -5.27 -32.94
C ASN A 394 15.40 -4.81 -33.42
N ARG A 395 15.33 -3.81 -34.28
CA ARG A 395 14.07 -3.15 -34.68
C ARG A 395 13.01 -4.13 -35.17
N GLU A 396 13.38 -5.07 -36.05
CA GLU A 396 12.42 -6.06 -36.60
C GLU A 396 11.83 -6.96 -35.49
N VAL A 397 12.65 -7.35 -34.52
CA VAL A 397 12.19 -8.14 -33.35
C VAL A 397 11.27 -7.33 -32.47
N TYR A 398 11.61 -6.06 -32.19
CA TYR A 398 10.82 -5.18 -31.35
C TYR A 398 9.51 -4.78 -32.02
N ASP A 399 9.49 -4.58 -33.32
CA ASP A 399 8.28 -4.34 -34.10
C ASP A 399 7.33 -5.53 -34.06
N LEU A 400 7.83 -6.74 -34.32
CA LEU A 400 7.04 -7.96 -34.19
C LEU A 400 6.49 -8.12 -32.77
N LEU A 401 7.32 -7.91 -31.77
CA LEU A 401 6.92 -8.02 -30.37
C LEU A 401 5.77 -7.03 -30.04
N GLY A 402 5.89 -5.78 -30.48
CA GLY A 402 4.85 -4.77 -30.33
C GLY A 402 3.53 -5.13 -31.03
N GLU A 403 3.58 -5.76 -32.19
CA GLU A 403 2.40 -6.29 -32.91
C GLU A 403 1.74 -7.45 -32.14
N LYS A 404 2.55 -8.41 -31.67
CA LYS A 404 2.06 -9.55 -30.88
C LYS A 404 1.42 -9.10 -29.56
N MET A 405 1.99 -8.11 -28.87
CA MET A 405 1.41 -7.53 -27.65
C MET A 405 0.00 -6.95 -27.88
N LYS A 406 -0.31 -6.46 -29.08
CA LYS A 406 -1.64 -5.94 -29.44
C LYS A 406 -2.65 -7.03 -29.79
N THR A 407 -2.18 -8.16 -30.32
CA THR A 407 -3.04 -9.19 -30.93
C THR A 407 -3.25 -10.41 -30.03
N CYS A 408 -2.28 -10.76 -29.18
CA CYS A 408 -2.38 -11.88 -28.24
C CYS A 408 -3.32 -11.56 -27.07
N LYS A 409 -4.03 -12.58 -26.60
CA LYS A 409 -4.91 -12.51 -25.41
C LYS A 409 -4.12 -12.70 -24.12
N LYS A 410 -3.07 -13.55 -24.17
CA LYS A 410 -2.17 -13.76 -23.06
C LYS A 410 -1.22 -12.56 -22.96
N PRO A 411 -1.11 -11.90 -21.79
CA PRO A 411 -0.20 -10.78 -21.62
C PRO A 411 1.25 -11.13 -21.96
N ILE A 412 1.93 -10.23 -22.65
CA ILE A 412 3.35 -10.33 -23.00
C ILE A 412 4.08 -9.17 -22.35
N PHE A 413 5.10 -9.47 -21.56
CA PHE A 413 5.93 -8.46 -20.89
C PHE A 413 7.31 -8.40 -21.56
N PRO A 414 7.65 -7.31 -22.27
CA PRO A 414 8.94 -7.19 -22.98
C PRO A 414 10.04 -6.75 -22.01
N VAL A 415 11.08 -7.55 -21.87
CA VAL A 415 12.31 -7.20 -21.17
C VAL A 415 13.39 -6.90 -22.21
N LEU A 416 13.70 -5.60 -22.42
CA LEU A 416 14.66 -5.13 -23.40
C LEU A 416 15.85 -4.47 -22.69
N PRO A 417 16.85 -5.25 -22.22
CA PRO A 417 17.88 -4.78 -21.29
C PRO A 417 18.99 -3.95 -21.95
N SER A 418 19.10 -3.99 -23.29
CA SER A 418 20.24 -3.36 -24.00
C SER A 418 20.02 -1.86 -24.24
N ILE A 419 19.74 -1.10 -23.17
CA ILE A 419 19.40 0.33 -23.19
C ILE A 419 20.55 1.25 -23.71
N ILE A 420 21.74 0.72 -23.93
CA ILE A 420 22.88 1.44 -24.50
C ILE A 420 23.14 0.99 -25.94
N ASN A 421 23.29 -0.32 -26.16
CA ASN A 421 23.71 -0.85 -27.46
C ASN A 421 22.68 -0.64 -28.56
N VAL A 422 21.40 -0.70 -28.25
CA VAL A 422 20.27 -0.50 -29.19
C VAL A 422 19.27 0.52 -28.66
N LYS A 423 19.81 1.60 -28.10
CA LYS A 423 18.99 2.68 -27.52
C LYS A 423 17.94 3.20 -28.49
N ASP A 424 18.32 3.46 -29.74
CA ASP A 424 17.42 4.01 -30.76
C ASP A 424 16.26 3.06 -31.09
N ASP A 425 16.50 1.74 -31.05
CA ASP A 425 15.45 0.73 -31.28
C ASP A 425 14.48 0.67 -30.09
N ILE A 426 14.98 0.83 -28.86
CA ILE A 426 14.16 0.90 -27.65
C ILE A 426 13.37 2.21 -27.61
N ASP A 427 14.00 3.32 -27.94
CA ASP A 427 13.31 4.63 -28.00
C ASP A 427 12.19 4.60 -29.06
N ASP A 428 12.40 3.96 -30.20
CA ASP A 428 11.38 3.76 -31.23
C ASP A 428 10.22 2.86 -30.72
N PHE A 429 10.54 1.77 -30.01
CA PHE A 429 9.55 0.90 -29.39
C PHE A 429 8.67 1.66 -28.38
N ILE A 430 9.28 2.48 -27.54
CA ILE A 430 8.59 3.34 -26.56
C ILE A 430 7.75 4.40 -27.29
N ALA A 431 8.29 5.03 -28.34
CA ALA A 431 7.57 6.05 -29.12
C ALA A 431 6.32 5.47 -29.82
N LYS A 432 6.30 4.18 -30.14
CA LYS A 432 5.14 3.44 -30.65
C LYS A 432 4.09 3.14 -29.56
N GLY A 433 4.33 3.58 -28.32
CA GLY A 433 3.40 3.47 -27.20
C GLY A 433 3.56 2.22 -26.36
N HIS A 434 4.66 1.49 -26.51
CA HIS A 434 4.96 0.30 -25.70
C HIS A 434 5.76 0.67 -24.43
N ILE A 435 5.67 -0.19 -23.43
CA ILE A 435 6.42 -0.07 -22.19
C ILE A 435 7.56 -1.08 -22.22
N ASN A 436 8.78 -0.65 -21.87
CA ASN A 436 9.95 -1.51 -21.71
C ASN A 436 10.18 -1.83 -20.22
N PHE A 437 10.50 -3.08 -19.91
CA PHE A 437 11.02 -3.51 -18.63
C PHE A 437 12.54 -3.73 -18.79
N PRO A 438 13.42 -2.83 -18.27
CA PRO A 438 14.85 -2.89 -18.53
C PRO A 438 15.58 -4.01 -17.78
N GLU A 439 14.90 -4.68 -16.81
CA GLU A 439 15.54 -5.68 -15.95
C GLU A 439 14.53 -6.76 -15.55
N GLU A 440 14.84 -8.02 -15.81
CA GLU A 440 13.97 -9.17 -15.66
C GLU A 440 13.61 -9.49 -14.21
N CYS A 441 14.56 -9.39 -13.28
CA CYS A 441 14.30 -9.73 -11.87
C CYS A 441 13.43 -8.67 -11.19
N VAL A 442 13.54 -7.40 -11.60
CA VAL A 442 12.66 -6.34 -11.11
C VAL A 442 11.22 -6.57 -11.58
N LEU A 443 11.05 -6.95 -12.85
CA LEU A 443 9.74 -7.36 -13.38
C LEU A 443 9.20 -8.59 -12.63
N GLY A 444 10.03 -9.64 -12.49
CA GLY A 444 9.65 -10.87 -11.79
C GLY A 444 9.16 -10.59 -10.35
N ASN A 445 9.89 -9.77 -9.60
CA ASN A 445 9.48 -9.37 -8.25
C ASN A 445 8.16 -8.58 -8.24
N ALA A 446 7.94 -7.69 -9.21
CA ALA A 446 6.69 -6.95 -9.34
C ALA A 446 5.51 -7.88 -9.63
N LEU A 447 5.67 -8.85 -10.55
CA LEU A 447 4.66 -9.87 -10.86
C LEU A 447 4.30 -10.70 -9.63
N CYS A 448 5.30 -11.21 -8.89
CA CYS A 448 5.07 -11.96 -7.65
C CYS A 448 4.34 -11.12 -6.60
N LYS A 449 4.72 -9.86 -6.45
CA LYS A 449 4.08 -8.96 -5.48
C LYS A 449 2.60 -8.69 -5.82
N ILE A 450 2.28 -8.48 -7.09
CA ILE A 450 0.90 -8.34 -7.56
C ILE A 450 0.11 -9.61 -7.27
N TYR A 451 0.67 -10.77 -7.60
CA TYR A 451 0.05 -12.07 -7.37
C TYR A 451 -0.30 -12.32 -5.89
N HIS A 452 0.58 -11.92 -4.97
CA HIS A 452 0.37 -12.08 -3.53
C HIS A 452 -0.46 -10.98 -2.86
N THR A 453 -0.81 -9.92 -3.59
CA THR A 453 -1.68 -8.87 -3.05
C THR A 453 -3.12 -9.38 -2.99
N PRO A 454 -3.75 -9.44 -1.81
CA PRO A 454 -5.11 -9.95 -1.69
C PRO A 454 -6.11 -9.03 -2.39
N LYS A 455 -7.24 -9.60 -2.80
CA LYS A 455 -8.37 -8.79 -3.27
C LYS A 455 -8.93 -7.95 -2.12
N PRO A 456 -9.56 -6.80 -2.43
CA PRO A 456 -10.19 -5.97 -1.41
C PRO A 456 -11.15 -6.76 -0.53
N GLN A 457 -11.07 -6.57 0.79
CA GLN A 457 -12.03 -7.17 1.71
C GLN A 457 -13.40 -6.46 1.59
N PRO A 458 -14.52 -7.15 1.79
CA PRO A 458 -15.85 -6.54 1.67
C PRO A 458 -16.03 -5.38 2.65
N GLU A 459 -16.83 -4.38 2.27
CA GLU A 459 -17.14 -3.24 3.15
C GLU A 459 -18.03 -3.68 4.32
N ASN A 460 -19.07 -4.46 4.01
CA ASN A 460 -19.98 -4.99 5.01
C ASN A 460 -19.50 -6.38 5.43
N VAL A 461 -18.97 -6.46 6.64
CA VAL A 461 -18.52 -7.71 7.25
C VAL A 461 -19.61 -8.23 8.17
N GLU A 462 -20.09 -9.44 7.90
CA GLU A 462 -21.01 -10.13 8.81
C GLU A 462 -20.20 -10.59 10.04
N LEU A 463 -20.49 -9.97 11.18
CA LEU A 463 -19.84 -10.30 12.44
C LEU A 463 -20.62 -11.40 13.19
N PRO A 464 -19.93 -12.24 13.99
CA PRO A 464 -20.59 -13.22 14.81
C PRO A 464 -21.54 -12.55 15.82
N LYS A 465 -22.61 -13.24 16.18
CA LYS A 465 -23.50 -12.78 17.24
C LYS A 465 -22.75 -12.74 18.57
N ILE A 466 -22.70 -11.57 19.18
CA ILE A 466 -22.13 -11.31 20.50
C ILE A 466 -23.15 -10.55 21.33
N ASP A 467 -23.03 -10.62 22.65
CA ASP A 467 -23.91 -9.87 23.56
C ASP A 467 -23.37 -8.44 23.79
N VAL A 468 -23.69 -7.55 22.82
CA VAL A 468 -23.24 -6.14 22.84
C VAL A 468 -23.73 -5.41 24.10
N ALA A 469 -24.95 -5.69 24.57
CA ALA A 469 -25.51 -5.04 25.75
C ALA A 469 -24.71 -5.39 27.02
N ARG A 470 -24.35 -6.67 27.17
CA ARG A 470 -23.52 -7.17 28.27
C ARG A 470 -22.10 -6.61 28.19
N ILE A 471 -21.51 -6.55 27.01
CA ILE A 471 -20.19 -5.94 26.78
C ILE A 471 -20.21 -4.46 27.21
N ARG A 472 -21.18 -3.68 26.72
CA ARG A 472 -21.29 -2.25 27.06
C ARG A 472 -21.50 -2.04 28.55
N LYS A 473 -22.38 -2.82 29.20
CA LYS A 473 -22.59 -2.76 30.65
C LYS A 473 -21.31 -2.98 31.44
N THR A 474 -20.43 -3.88 30.98
CA THR A 474 -19.14 -4.13 31.64
C THR A 474 -18.19 -2.96 31.40
N ILE A 475 -18.04 -2.49 30.17
CA ILE A 475 -17.15 -1.36 29.83
C ILE A 475 -17.56 -0.08 30.56
N ASP A 476 -18.85 0.23 30.65
CA ASP A 476 -19.35 1.47 31.25
C ASP A 476 -19.16 1.53 32.78
N ARG A 477 -18.91 0.40 33.44
CA ARG A 477 -18.67 0.34 34.89
C ARG A 477 -17.20 0.31 35.31
N VAL A 478 -16.29 -0.14 34.38
CA VAL A 478 -14.87 -0.24 34.71
C VAL A 478 -14.13 1.07 34.47
N GLN A 479 -13.06 1.29 35.24
CA GLN A 479 -12.19 2.46 35.05
C GLN A 479 -11.14 2.18 33.97
N ASN A 480 -10.59 3.26 33.41
CA ASN A 480 -9.46 3.15 32.48
C ASN A 480 -8.24 2.52 33.17
N GLY A 481 -7.62 1.57 32.51
CA GLY A 481 -6.45 0.85 33.01
C GLY A 481 -6.59 -0.66 32.86
N TYR A 482 -5.93 -1.41 33.74
CA TYR A 482 -6.07 -2.86 33.78
C TYR A 482 -7.42 -3.25 34.40
N MET A 483 -8.12 -4.17 33.73
CA MET A 483 -9.37 -4.72 34.23
C MET A 483 -9.10 -5.80 35.27
N GLU A 484 -10.02 -5.92 36.24
CA GLU A 484 -10.13 -7.10 37.07
C GLU A 484 -10.43 -8.34 36.23
N ILE A 485 -9.92 -9.50 36.63
CA ILE A 485 -10.09 -10.74 35.85
C ILE A 485 -11.56 -11.11 35.67
N ALA A 486 -12.41 -10.82 36.67
CA ALA A 486 -13.86 -11.05 36.58
C ALA A 486 -14.51 -10.25 35.45
N ASP A 487 -14.15 -8.96 35.30
CA ASP A 487 -14.67 -8.10 34.23
C ASP A 487 -14.13 -8.51 32.86
N TYR A 488 -12.85 -8.85 32.81
CA TYR A 488 -12.22 -9.39 31.61
C TYR A 488 -12.90 -10.69 31.13
N ASN A 489 -13.12 -11.65 32.04
CA ASN A 489 -13.81 -12.89 31.75
C ASN A 489 -15.26 -12.64 31.27
N GLU A 490 -15.94 -11.67 31.86
CA GLU A 490 -17.29 -11.25 31.44
C GLU A 490 -17.33 -10.78 30.00
N LEU A 491 -16.32 -9.99 29.57
CA LEU A 491 -16.20 -9.54 28.17
C LEU A 491 -15.96 -10.70 27.22
N LEU A 492 -15.07 -11.65 27.58
CA LEU A 492 -14.80 -12.83 26.75
C LEU A 492 -16.03 -13.71 26.62
N ASP A 493 -16.75 -13.99 27.72
CA ASP A 493 -17.96 -14.80 27.71
C ASP A 493 -19.08 -14.12 26.90
N ALA A 494 -19.25 -12.79 27.03
CA ALA A 494 -20.23 -12.03 26.25
C ALA A 494 -19.92 -12.00 24.74
N ALA A 495 -18.65 -12.07 24.37
CA ALA A 495 -18.20 -12.17 22.98
C ALA A 495 -18.22 -13.64 22.45
N GLY A 496 -18.45 -14.63 23.32
CA GLY A 496 -18.37 -16.05 22.98
C GLY A 496 -16.95 -16.51 22.67
N ILE A 497 -15.95 -15.88 23.31
CA ILE A 497 -14.55 -16.25 23.18
C ILE A 497 -14.24 -17.38 24.17
N ASN A 498 -13.69 -18.47 23.65
CA ASN A 498 -13.33 -19.62 24.46
C ASN A 498 -12.23 -19.26 25.45
N ARG A 499 -12.41 -19.59 26.70
CA ARG A 499 -11.41 -19.38 27.74
C ARG A 499 -11.24 -20.63 28.61
N LYS A 500 -10.09 -20.73 29.24
CA LYS A 500 -9.85 -21.76 30.25
C LYS A 500 -10.78 -21.58 31.44
N LYS A 501 -11.21 -22.69 32.07
CA LYS A 501 -11.87 -22.64 33.36
C LYS A 501 -10.81 -22.31 34.41
N SER A 502 -10.80 -21.11 34.93
CA SER A 502 -9.90 -20.66 35.98
C SER A 502 -10.64 -20.12 37.18
N VAL A 503 -9.99 -20.11 38.33
CA VAL A 503 -10.49 -19.51 39.57
C VAL A 503 -9.36 -18.65 40.17
N GLU A 504 -9.74 -17.52 40.77
CA GLU A 504 -8.88 -16.74 41.64
C GLU A 504 -9.27 -17.00 43.09
N VAL A 505 -8.30 -17.33 43.90
CA VAL A 505 -8.51 -17.67 45.31
C VAL A 505 -7.50 -16.91 46.17
N ASP A 506 -8.01 -16.36 47.28
CA ASP A 506 -7.22 -15.67 48.30
C ASP A 506 -7.02 -16.53 49.57
N LYS A 507 -7.72 -17.67 49.62
CA LYS A 507 -7.64 -18.65 50.74
C LYS A 507 -7.23 -20.01 50.28
N LYS A 508 -6.45 -20.67 51.14
CA LYS A 508 -5.96 -22.03 50.85
C LYS A 508 -7.08 -23.05 50.72
N GLU A 509 -8.13 -22.91 51.55
CA GLU A 509 -9.29 -23.77 51.54
C GLU A 509 -10.01 -23.78 50.18
N ASP A 510 -10.15 -22.60 49.57
CA ASP A 510 -10.74 -22.44 48.27
C ASP A 510 -9.85 -22.99 47.15
N ALA A 511 -8.54 -22.84 47.29
CA ALA A 511 -7.55 -23.46 46.38
C ALA A 511 -7.65 -24.99 46.40
N LEU A 512 -7.76 -25.58 47.57
CA LEU A 512 -7.92 -27.02 47.74
C LEU A 512 -9.30 -27.50 47.25
N ALA A 513 -10.36 -26.71 47.48
CA ALA A 513 -11.70 -27.04 46.99
C ALA A 513 -11.73 -27.08 45.46
N PHE A 514 -11.15 -26.09 44.79
CA PHE A 514 -11.05 -26.05 43.35
C PHE A 514 -10.19 -27.21 42.80
N ALA A 515 -9.04 -27.47 43.40
CA ALA A 515 -8.18 -28.56 42.97
C ALA A 515 -8.89 -29.92 43.06
N LYS A 516 -9.72 -30.12 44.09
CA LYS A 516 -10.57 -31.31 44.23
C LYS A 516 -11.70 -31.34 43.20
N GLU A 517 -12.35 -30.23 42.93
CA GLU A 517 -13.45 -30.09 41.93
C GLU A 517 -12.98 -30.50 40.53
N VAL A 518 -11.79 -30.04 40.13
CA VAL A 518 -11.25 -30.29 38.78
C VAL A 518 -10.48 -31.65 38.70
N GLY A 519 -10.34 -32.37 39.82
CA GLY A 519 -9.70 -33.67 39.86
C GLY A 519 -8.18 -33.59 39.71
N CYS A 520 -7.52 -32.67 40.41
CA CYS A 520 -6.06 -32.49 40.38
C CYS A 520 -5.34 -33.83 40.60
N SER A 521 -4.56 -34.23 39.60
CA SER A 521 -3.83 -35.53 39.57
C SER A 521 -2.67 -35.46 38.59
N LYS A 522 -1.98 -36.58 38.42
CA LYS A 522 -0.93 -36.71 37.38
C LYS A 522 -1.50 -36.53 35.95
N ASP A 523 -2.76 -36.91 35.75
CA ASP A 523 -3.45 -36.81 34.44
C ASP A 523 -4.13 -35.45 34.23
N VAL A 524 -4.41 -34.73 35.33
CA VAL A 524 -5.00 -33.39 35.33
C VAL A 524 -4.12 -32.47 36.21
N PRO A 525 -2.89 -32.15 35.77
CA PRO A 525 -2.05 -31.24 36.50
C PRO A 525 -2.60 -29.81 36.48
N LEU A 526 -2.33 -29.03 37.53
CA LEU A 526 -2.76 -27.64 37.62
C LEU A 526 -1.60 -26.68 37.33
N VAL A 527 -1.97 -25.51 36.90
CA VAL A 527 -1.14 -24.31 36.88
C VAL A 527 -1.61 -23.39 38.00
N MET A 528 -0.66 -22.81 38.73
CA MET A 528 -0.91 -21.83 39.77
C MET A 528 -0.10 -20.56 39.46
N LYS A 529 -0.73 -19.39 39.48
CA LYS A 529 -0.08 -18.10 39.17
C LYS A 529 -0.51 -17.04 40.17
N VAL A 530 0.44 -16.19 40.57
CA VAL A 530 0.12 -15.01 41.40
C VAL A 530 -0.76 -14.03 40.63
N VAL A 531 -1.66 -13.35 41.35
CA VAL A 531 -2.45 -12.22 40.87
C VAL A 531 -1.99 -10.96 41.63
N GLY A 532 -1.66 -9.89 40.87
CA GLY A 532 -1.08 -8.66 41.37
C GLY A 532 0.17 -8.26 40.58
N PRO A 533 1.30 -8.97 40.69
CA PRO A 533 2.51 -8.66 39.95
C PRO A 533 2.31 -8.72 38.43
N LEU A 534 2.84 -7.71 37.70
CA LEU A 534 2.77 -7.64 36.24
C LEU A 534 3.64 -8.74 35.56
N HIS A 535 4.87 -8.93 36.05
CA HIS A 535 5.82 -9.91 35.52
C HIS A 535 5.88 -11.14 36.43
N LYS A 536 4.84 -11.98 36.35
CA LYS A 536 4.63 -13.12 37.27
C LYS A 536 5.80 -14.13 37.29
N SER A 537 6.42 -14.38 36.13
CA SER A 537 7.53 -15.31 36.00
C SER A 537 8.80 -14.81 36.68
N ASP A 538 9.10 -13.51 36.61
CA ASP A 538 10.32 -12.90 37.13
C ASP A 538 10.38 -12.96 38.68
N VAL A 539 9.21 -12.95 39.32
CA VAL A 539 9.09 -13.09 40.78
C VAL A 539 8.89 -14.54 41.26
N GLY A 540 9.05 -15.52 40.36
CA GLY A 540 8.77 -16.92 40.70
C GLY A 540 7.31 -17.23 41.02
N GLY A 541 6.41 -16.38 40.49
CA GLY A 541 4.97 -16.41 40.73
C GLY A 541 4.20 -17.39 39.84
N VAL A 542 4.84 -18.26 39.09
CA VAL A 542 4.20 -19.24 38.20
C VAL A 542 4.67 -20.64 38.59
N VAL A 543 3.74 -21.55 38.80
CA VAL A 543 3.99 -22.98 39.07
C VAL A 543 3.23 -23.81 38.07
N LEU A 544 3.93 -24.64 37.31
CA LEU A 544 3.36 -25.53 36.29
C LEU A 544 3.36 -26.97 36.83
N GLY A 545 2.38 -27.76 36.40
CA GLY A 545 2.36 -29.20 36.60
C GLY A 545 2.17 -29.63 38.06
N VAL A 546 1.35 -28.93 38.83
CA VAL A 546 0.95 -29.30 40.19
C VAL A 546 -0.01 -30.48 40.12
N LYS A 547 0.38 -31.65 40.73
CA LYS A 547 -0.24 -32.94 40.49
C LYS A 547 -0.96 -33.55 41.70
N ASP A 548 -0.91 -32.90 42.85
CA ASP A 548 -1.48 -33.41 44.09
C ASP A 548 -1.84 -32.29 45.07
N MET A 549 -2.71 -32.60 46.03
CA MET A 549 -3.28 -31.66 46.97
C MET A 549 -2.23 -31.06 47.94
N ASP A 550 -1.21 -31.84 48.31
CA ASP A 550 -0.16 -31.38 49.22
C ASP A 550 0.70 -30.32 48.53
N THR A 551 1.02 -30.55 47.26
CA THR A 551 1.72 -29.56 46.42
C THR A 551 0.87 -28.31 46.22
N VAL A 552 -0.45 -28.40 45.98
CA VAL A 552 -1.37 -27.25 45.90
C VAL A 552 -1.27 -26.43 47.17
N ALA A 553 -1.40 -27.07 48.36
CA ALA A 553 -1.34 -26.40 49.64
C ALA A 553 -0.01 -25.66 49.86
N LYS A 554 1.11 -26.34 49.59
CA LYS A 554 2.47 -25.81 49.74
C LYS A 554 2.73 -24.63 48.81
N GLU A 555 2.41 -24.79 47.54
CA GLU A 555 2.64 -23.71 46.55
C GLU A 555 1.71 -22.54 46.75
N PHE A 556 0.47 -22.75 47.21
CA PHE A 556 -0.44 -21.64 47.59
C PHE A 556 0.19 -20.80 48.71
N ASP A 557 0.66 -21.44 49.79
CA ASP A 557 1.31 -20.76 50.93
C ASP A 557 2.59 -20.00 50.53
N ARG A 558 3.27 -20.43 49.48
CA ARG A 558 4.43 -19.76 48.92
C ARG A 558 4.03 -18.57 48.04
N LEU A 559 3.12 -18.80 47.11
CA LEU A 559 2.72 -17.82 46.10
C LEU A 559 2.02 -16.59 46.71
N ILE A 560 1.13 -16.82 47.68
CA ILE A 560 0.38 -15.71 48.32
C ILE A 560 1.28 -14.77 49.14
N LYS A 561 2.50 -15.19 49.50
CA LYS A 561 3.49 -14.39 50.22
C LYS A 561 4.39 -13.56 49.30
N ILE A 562 4.30 -13.75 47.98
CA ILE A 562 5.08 -12.94 47.03
C ILE A 562 4.57 -11.51 47.09
N GLN A 563 5.49 -10.56 47.14
CA GLN A 563 5.17 -9.13 47.24
C GLN A 563 4.12 -8.72 46.16
N ASP A 564 3.17 -7.88 46.57
CA ASP A 564 2.07 -7.36 45.74
C ASP A 564 1.07 -8.44 45.25
N THR A 565 1.13 -9.67 45.80
CA THR A 565 0.16 -10.72 45.48
C THR A 565 -1.03 -10.65 46.43
N TYR A 566 -2.26 -10.59 45.87
CA TYR A 566 -3.49 -10.59 46.63
C TYR A 566 -4.37 -11.84 46.41
N ALA A 567 -4.09 -12.62 45.34
CA ALA A 567 -4.75 -13.90 45.06
C ALA A 567 -3.85 -14.82 44.24
N VAL A 568 -4.26 -16.09 44.10
CA VAL A 568 -3.63 -17.07 43.21
C VAL A 568 -4.66 -17.54 42.18
N GLU A 569 -4.35 -17.35 40.90
CA GLU A 569 -5.11 -17.90 39.79
C GLU A 569 -4.74 -19.36 39.60
N MET A 570 -5.74 -20.25 39.51
CA MET A 570 -5.57 -21.69 39.33
C MET A 570 -6.40 -22.19 38.16
N TYR A 571 -5.85 -23.13 37.38
CA TYR A 571 -6.57 -23.78 36.28
C TYR A 571 -5.89 -25.11 35.90
N PRO A 572 -6.64 -26.06 35.28
CA PRO A 572 -6.03 -27.27 34.71
C PRO A 572 -5.02 -26.90 33.63
N MET A 573 -3.86 -27.56 33.67
CA MET A 573 -2.83 -27.42 32.64
C MET A 573 -3.39 -27.94 31.32
N LEU A 574 -3.27 -27.12 30.27
CA LEU A 574 -3.70 -27.48 28.92
C LEU A 574 -2.48 -27.84 28.09
N ASP A 575 -2.61 -28.89 27.29
CA ASP A 575 -1.61 -29.29 26.31
C ASP A 575 -2.03 -28.75 24.92
N GLY A 576 -1.05 -28.53 24.05
CA GLY A 576 -1.27 -28.10 22.69
C GLY A 576 -0.33 -26.98 22.24
N THR A 577 -0.56 -26.50 21.04
CA THR A 577 0.18 -25.38 20.48
C THR A 577 -0.37 -24.06 20.98
N ASP A 578 0.48 -23.24 21.59
CA ASP A 578 0.10 -21.90 22.03
C ASP A 578 -0.17 -20.98 20.80
N VAL A 579 -1.33 -20.37 20.79
CA VAL A 579 -1.71 -19.33 19.82
C VAL A 579 -1.96 -18.01 20.54
N TYR A 580 -1.81 -16.91 19.81
CA TYR A 580 -1.96 -15.56 20.33
C TYR A 580 -3.04 -14.79 19.58
N ILE A 581 -3.92 -14.10 20.30
CA ILE A 581 -4.82 -13.09 19.78
C ILE A 581 -4.76 -11.88 20.72
N GLY A 582 -4.51 -10.72 20.16
CA GLY A 582 -4.51 -9.45 20.88
C GLY A 582 -5.08 -8.34 20.04
N ALA A 583 -5.45 -7.23 20.66
CA ALA A 583 -5.94 -6.07 19.95
C ALA A 583 -5.42 -4.78 20.58
N ILE A 584 -5.20 -3.77 19.75
CA ILE A 584 -4.89 -2.41 20.16
C ILE A 584 -5.76 -1.42 19.40
N ARG A 585 -5.98 -0.24 19.98
CA ARG A 585 -6.61 0.87 19.29
C ARG A 585 -5.55 1.85 18.82
N ASP A 586 -5.48 2.07 17.51
CA ASP A 586 -4.75 3.18 16.94
C ASP A 586 -5.69 4.40 16.80
N PRO A 587 -5.26 5.61 17.23
CA PRO A 587 -6.12 6.79 17.17
C PRO A 587 -6.62 7.18 15.79
N LYS A 588 -5.87 6.84 14.74
CA LYS A 588 -6.19 7.15 13.34
C LYS A 588 -6.76 5.95 12.59
N PHE A 589 -6.15 4.76 12.75
CA PHE A 589 -6.51 3.57 11.99
C PHE A 589 -7.67 2.77 12.59
N GLY A 590 -8.02 3.04 13.85
CA GLY A 590 -9.02 2.27 14.57
C GLY A 590 -8.45 1.01 15.22
N HIS A 591 -9.27 -0.01 15.39
CA HIS A 591 -8.85 -1.24 16.07
C HIS A 591 -8.03 -2.14 15.17
N GLN A 592 -6.89 -2.60 15.68
CA GLN A 592 -5.97 -3.52 15.04
C GLN A 592 -5.91 -4.80 15.86
N VAL A 593 -6.16 -5.94 15.22
CA VAL A 593 -6.11 -7.27 15.84
C VAL A 593 -4.85 -7.97 15.37
N PHE A 594 -4.11 -8.53 16.31
CA PHE A 594 -2.89 -9.30 16.09
C PHE A 594 -3.14 -10.76 16.43
N PHE A 595 -2.67 -11.67 15.60
CA PHE A 595 -2.83 -13.10 15.83
C PHE A 595 -1.74 -13.92 15.15
N GLY A 596 -1.37 -15.06 15.74
CA GLY A 596 -0.30 -15.93 15.27
C GLY A 596 0.12 -16.95 16.31
N LEU A 597 1.38 -17.38 16.29
CA LEU A 597 1.94 -18.25 17.31
C LEU A 597 2.07 -17.53 18.65
N GLY A 598 1.72 -18.22 19.72
CA GLY A 598 1.80 -17.74 21.10
C GLY A 598 3.06 -18.21 21.84
N GLY A 599 3.02 -18.09 23.17
CA GLY A 599 4.10 -18.52 24.06
C GLY A 599 5.42 -17.81 23.74
N ILE A 600 6.53 -18.53 23.84
CA ILE A 600 7.87 -18.02 23.56
C ILE A 600 8.06 -17.55 22.11
N PHE A 601 7.26 -18.04 21.18
CA PHE A 601 7.38 -17.67 19.77
C PHE A 601 7.00 -16.22 19.51
N ILE A 602 6.02 -15.65 20.23
CA ILE A 602 5.66 -14.25 20.08
C ILE A 602 6.74 -13.32 20.65
N GLU A 603 7.35 -13.69 21.78
CA GLU A 603 8.38 -12.88 22.44
C GLU A 603 9.67 -12.81 21.61
N VAL A 604 10.11 -13.94 21.05
CA VAL A 604 11.36 -14.07 20.32
C VAL A 604 11.20 -13.79 18.82
N LEU A 605 10.23 -14.43 18.17
CA LEU A 605 10.09 -14.40 16.71
C LEU A 605 9.15 -13.29 16.23
N LYS A 606 8.25 -12.81 17.10
CA LYS A 606 7.19 -11.84 16.76
C LYS A 606 6.40 -12.28 15.53
N ASP A 607 6.14 -13.60 15.43
CA ASP A 607 5.50 -14.23 14.28
C ASP A 607 3.97 -14.11 14.37
N VAL A 608 3.51 -12.89 14.19
CA VAL A 608 2.09 -12.52 14.21
C VAL A 608 1.70 -11.77 12.95
N GLN A 609 0.46 -11.96 12.55
CA GLN A 609 -0.21 -11.16 11.53
C GLN A 609 -1.04 -10.07 12.21
N SER A 610 -1.29 -8.97 11.50
CA SER A 610 -2.14 -7.90 12.00
C SER A 610 -3.18 -7.50 10.96
N ALA A 611 -4.43 -7.29 11.39
CA ALA A 611 -5.49 -6.83 10.52
C ALA A 611 -6.31 -5.72 11.18
N LEU A 612 -6.89 -4.82 10.37
CA LEU A 612 -7.83 -3.82 10.85
C LEU A 612 -9.21 -4.45 11.06
N ALA A 613 -9.84 -4.21 12.21
CA ALA A 613 -11.21 -4.62 12.45
C ALA A 613 -12.19 -3.78 11.58
N PRO A 614 -13.34 -4.34 11.17
CA PRO A 614 -13.78 -5.71 11.36
C PRO A 614 -13.06 -6.70 10.44
N ILE A 615 -12.87 -7.95 10.90
CA ILE A 615 -12.15 -9.02 10.18
C ILE A 615 -13.13 -10.12 9.79
N THR A 616 -13.03 -10.67 8.58
CA THR A 616 -13.77 -11.85 8.15
C THR A 616 -13.06 -13.14 8.52
N ALA A 617 -13.79 -14.25 8.64
CA ALA A 617 -13.19 -15.56 8.87
C ALA A 617 -12.26 -15.97 7.70
N ALA A 618 -12.61 -15.60 6.47
CA ALA A 618 -11.78 -15.86 5.29
C ALA A 618 -10.46 -15.07 5.35
N GLU A 619 -10.52 -13.78 5.71
CA GLU A 619 -9.33 -12.93 5.92
C GLU A 619 -8.42 -13.52 7.02
N ALA A 620 -9.00 -13.90 8.16
CA ALA A 620 -8.24 -14.49 9.26
C ALA A 620 -7.54 -15.80 8.84
N LYS A 621 -8.24 -16.71 8.16
CA LYS A 621 -7.66 -17.97 7.67
C LYS A 621 -6.53 -17.74 6.66
N GLU A 622 -6.75 -16.86 5.67
CA GLU A 622 -5.72 -16.51 4.70
C GLU A 622 -4.47 -15.97 5.39
N MET A 623 -4.64 -15.06 6.35
CA MET A 623 -3.52 -14.46 7.05
C MET A 623 -2.77 -15.47 7.94
N LEU A 624 -3.47 -16.43 8.56
CA LEU A 624 -2.83 -17.50 9.33
C LEU A 624 -1.88 -18.33 8.47
N THR A 625 -2.18 -18.55 7.19
CA THR A 625 -1.25 -19.26 6.28
C THR A 625 0.07 -18.50 6.02
N LYS A 626 0.09 -17.19 6.30
CA LYS A 626 1.26 -16.31 6.11
C LYS A 626 2.11 -16.15 7.38
N VAL A 627 1.72 -16.77 8.50
CA VAL A 627 2.56 -16.91 9.70
C VAL A 627 3.77 -17.77 9.34
N ARG A 628 4.99 -17.32 9.65
CA ARG A 628 6.24 -18.05 9.30
C ARG A 628 6.27 -19.47 9.85
N GLY A 629 5.79 -19.61 11.08
CA GLY A 629 5.64 -20.90 11.74
C GLY A 629 4.35 -21.64 11.40
N TYR A 630 3.69 -21.38 10.26
CA TYR A 630 2.43 -22.04 9.91
C TYR A 630 2.47 -23.56 9.98
N LYS A 631 3.62 -24.17 9.64
CA LYS A 631 3.83 -25.62 9.79
C LYS A 631 3.67 -26.11 11.24
N ILE A 632 3.95 -25.26 12.23
CA ILE A 632 3.74 -25.59 13.66
C ILE A 632 2.23 -25.68 13.94
N LEU A 633 1.44 -24.76 13.37
CA LEU A 633 -0.03 -24.79 13.48
C LEU A 633 -0.63 -26.02 12.80
N GLN A 634 0.03 -26.59 11.79
CA GLN A 634 -0.40 -27.81 11.12
C GLN A 634 -0.03 -29.10 11.88
N GLY A 635 0.67 -28.98 13.01
CA GLY A 635 1.16 -30.09 13.80
C GLY A 635 2.51 -30.61 13.29
N VAL A 636 3.49 -30.72 14.20
CA VAL A 636 4.82 -31.23 13.91
C VAL A 636 5.19 -32.28 14.94
N ARG A 637 5.98 -33.29 14.54
CA ARG A 637 6.49 -34.35 15.41
C ARG A 637 5.43 -35.07 16.24
N GLY A 638 4.24 -35.33 15.67
CA GLY A 638 3.14 -36.01 16.34
C GLY A 638 2.28 -35.14 17.25
N GLN A 639 2.46 -33.82 17.24
CA GLN A 639 1.54 -32.89 17.88
C GLN A 639 0.24 -32.78 17.07
N GLU A 640 -0.87 -32.66 17.76
CA GLU A 640 -2.15 -32.37 17.12
C GLU A 640 -2.15 -31.00 16.44
N PRO A 641 -2.70 -30.89 15.22
CA PRO A 641 -2.80 -29.60 14.53
C PRO A 641 -3.76 -28.66 15.26
N VAL A 642 -3.50 -27.37 15.18
CA VAL A 642 -4.44 -26.33 15.61
C VAL A 642 -5.65 -26.35 14.68
N ASN A 643 -6.84 -26.34 15.26
CA ASN A 643 -8.06 -26.18 14.46
C ASN A 643 -8.15 -24.74 13.94
N ILE A 644 -7.77 -24.54 12.69
CA ILE A 644 -7.69 -23.23 12.03
C ILE A 644 -9.07 -22.57 11.94
N ASP A 645 -10.16 -23.35 11.80
CA ASP A 645 -11.53 -22.82 11.74
C ASP A 645 -11.96 -22.21 13.07
N ILE A 646 -11.68 -22.91 14.17
CA ILE A 646 -11.95 -22.40 15.52
C ILE A 646 -11.05 -21.20 15.81
N TYR A 647 -9.76 -21.27 15.45
CA TYR A 647 -8.85 -20.16 15.68
C TYR A 647 -9.27 -18.90 14.93
N ALA A 648 -9.64 -19.02 13.66
CA ALA A 648 -10.16 -17.91 12.87
C ALA A 648 -11.47 -17.35 13.45
N ASP A 649 -12.41 -18.20 13.94
CA ASP A 649 -13.63 -17.74 14.63
C ASP A 649 -13.28 -16.93 15.89
N GLN A 650 -12.30 -17.36 16.67
CA GLN A 650 -11.87 -16.59 17.86
C GLN A 650 -11.25 -15.24 17.48
N VAL A 651 -10.47 -15.15 16.40
CA VAL A 651 -9.95 -13.89 15.87
C VAL A 651 -11.10 -12.94 15.48
N VAL A 652 -12.11 -13.46 14.79
CA VAL A 652 -13.29 -12.68 14.37
C VAL A 652 -14.11 -12.22 15.57
N ARG A 653 -14.25 -13.05 16.63
CA ARG A 653 -14.94 -12.67 17.88
C ARG A 653 -14.19 -11.57 18.64
N VAL A 654 -12.86 -11.63 18.70
CA VAL A 654 -12.05 -10.53 19.25
C VAL A 654 -12.25 -9.25 18.43
N SER A 655 -12.27 -9.37 17.09
CA SER A 655 -12.57 -8.24 16.21
C SER A 655 -13.96 -7.64 16.47
N ALA A 656 -14.98 -8.49 16.66
CA ALA A 656 -16.34 -8.03 17.00
C ALA A 656 -16.39 -7.38 18.39
N LEU A 657 -15.69 -7.95 19.39
CA LEU A 657 -15.60 -7.40 20.74
C LEU A 657 -15.05 -5.97 20.73
N VAL A 658 -13.90 -5.73 20.07
CA VAL A 658 -13.29 -4.39 20.05
C VAL A 658 -14.11 -3.37 19.25
N MET A 659 -14.91 -3.81 18.28
CA MET A 659 -15.87 -2.95 17.58
C MET A 659 -17.07 -2.58 18.45
N ALA A 660 -17.49 -3.45 19.38
CA ALA A 660 -18.57 -3.18 20.34
C ALA A 660 -18.09 -2.36 21.55
N ALA A 661 -16.78 -2.33 21.82
CA ALA A 661 -16.14 -1.62 22.94
C ALA A 661 -14.98 -0.73 22.43
N PRO A 662 -15.28 0.32 21.63
CA PRO A 662 -14.29 1.19 21.02
C PRO A 662 -13.54 2.07 22.02
#